data_812bb88371ecd9dc98ed848408992c09
#
_entry.id   812bb88371ecd9dc98ed848408992c09
#
_cell.length_a   1.000
_cell.length_b   1.000
_cell.length_c   1.000
_cell.angle_alpha   90.00
_cell.angle_beta   90.00
_cell.angle_gamma   90.00
#
_symmetry.space_group_name_H-M   'P 1'
#
loop_
_entity.id
_entity.type
_entity.pdbx_description
1 polymer ?
#
loop_
_entity_poly.entity_id
_entity_poly.type
_entity_poly.pdbx_seq_one_letter_code
_entity_poly.pdbx_strand_id
1 'polypeptide(L)'
;MSVSLLTVGASAVEPTYGDIAGHWAEASIERWSGHGIIQGNNGKFNPNGQLTCAHFAAILARLLKLPAAKDAGFSDNTPDAWHYDAINRCAAAGILKGNLNGTVTPNAPITRERAMVMLGRALGIEPIETPDLTQFTDGAQVASYARGMLAALIRAGIVGGVTADQLAPQNNITRAATVTILDRAIGTYADKAGETVNANGKGIVLVVADDVTVTGEVNKLLVPANDIEVTVKGSKNIDDITVSGDNSKVILDNASADNVTLDGEKSAVETKNGAKIDNVIVTENAPGANVNVGNGTTIKNVENHAEDTSITGSGTVKKVESDSDITVKTKETDVKNIGDEKITVTDKSGKDTTVGTTGSGSSTTVNKGTTSSGGGGGSSSGSSHRHSYATAWSYDDTYHWHAATCGHDVISSKAAHTYGEDHKCTVCGSADPTQAVASINGKNYLTLQEAVAVGGEVKLLKDADLSETVIVAKAIKLDLNGKTISNTNDLWEKRTDDWSLISVRAGGDLTITGDGTLQAKENDCYAVDVQDGAKLTIENGTFVGNVHAVYVYQGELTVKGGAYSIQQKYPDAAKADEFVLNCYDANFKNGTAKITVTGGTFEKFNPANCAAEGAGTNFVAAGYAAKNLKDDKYEVVALFDGGTGTAEDPFLIATSEQFKAIDQLNGASYCFKQTADIAVAAGDEVTKFAGVYDGGNQKLSSARTSGNFAFLFNNDGGLSGHATFKNINVTMGELATSLLSCVDWGTSYGADFENLTFTSTSELTKANSNNFGFVVSNAIYTNNGDAATYNFKDITVNVNLQNAGTCTGVLIGSGPCFNISTTMNFINCTNNGTITGTSSVGFLYGNSAYIKSLDESGTINVTNCTTNAVIKSTNDSADVAFAPGASESQKAAELNTSYQQADKYIVGNCLNGKTISVTQNAGAD
;
A
#
# COMPACT_ATOMS: atom_id res chain seq x y z
N MET A 1 3.18 34.94 -33.71
CA MET A 1 2.98 35.11 -32.26
C MET A 1 3.52 33.84 -31.62
N SER A 2 4.68 33.94 -31.02
CA SER A 2 5.35 32.84 -30.37
C SER A 2 4.86 32.78 -28.92
N VAL A 3 4.26 31.65 -28.53
CA VAL A 3 3.85 31.40 -27.15
C VAL A 3 5.07 30.83 -26.43
N SER A 4 5.68 31.61 -25.54
CA SER A 4 6.68 31.13 -24.59
C SER A 4 6.00 30.27 -23.53
N LEU A 5 6.32 28.97 -23.48
CA LEU A 5 6.06 28.15 -22.32
C LEU A 5 7.03 28.57 -21.20
N LEU A 6 6.50 29.19 -20.18
CA LEU A 6 7.18 29.32 -18.90
C LEU A 6 7.16 27.94 -18.21
N THR A 7 8.29 27.29 -18.20
CA THR A 7 8.53 26.16 -17.28
C THR A 7 8.69 26.77 -15.89
N VAL A 8 7.67 26.64 -15.06
CA VAL A 8 7.81 26.86 -13.62
C VAL A 8 8.61 25.68 -13.09
N GLY A 9 9.89 25.91 -12.83
CA GLY A 9 10.71 24.99 -12.07
C GLY A 9 10.08 24.82 -10.68
N ALA A 10 9.71 23.59 -10.33
CA ALA A 10 9.38 23.27 -8.96
C ALA A 10 10.63 23.51 -8.12
N SER A 11 10.65 24.61 -7.35
CA SER A 11 11.63 24.78 -6.27
C SER A 11 11.43 23.62 -5.32
N ALA A 12 12.47 22.84 -5.07
CA ALA A 12 12.48 21.87 -3.98
C ALA A 12 12.14 22.66 -2.70
N VAL A 13 11.03 22.32 -2.06
CA VAL A 13 10.68 22.89 -0.76
C VAL A 13 11.70 22.31 0.22
N GLU A 14 12.48 23.17 0.86
CA GLU A 14 13.42 22.74 1.89
C GLU A 14 12.65 21.98 2.98
N PRO A 15 13.12 20.81 3.42
CA PRO A 15 12.41 20.02 4.42
C PRO A 15 12.27 20.80 5.73
N THR A 16 11.13 20.69 6.38
CA THR A 16 10.78 21.39 7.64
C THR A 16 11.81 21.11 8.77
N TYR A 17 12.48 19.95 8.71
CA TYR A 17 13.50 19.53 9.67
C TYR A 17 14.78 19.10 8.96
N GLY A 18 15.93 19.53 9.48
CA GLY A 18 17.23 19.25 8.84
C GLY A 18 17.68 17.78 8.89
N ASP A 19 16.98 16.92 9.61
CA ASP A 19 17.32 15.49 9.79
C ASP A 19 16.34 14.54 9.11
N ILE A 20 15.48 15.04 8.21
CA ILE A 20 14.52 14.22 7.48
C ILE A 20 14.77 14.19 5.97
N ALA A 21 15.65 15.02 5.47
CA ALA A 21 15.96 15.08 4.04
C ALA A 21 16.44 13.71 3.54
N GLY A 22 15.73 13.14 2.56
CA GLY A 22 15.99 11.80 2.04
C GLY A 22 15.59 10.65 2.96
N HIS A 23 14.94 10.92 4.09
CA HIS A 23 14.44 9.85 4.97
C HIS A 23 13.17 9.23 4.38
N TRP A 24 13.04 7.91 4.42
CA TRP A 24 11.91 7.17 3.85
C TRP A 24 10.51 7.65 4.32
N ALA A 25 10.43 8.25 5.50
CA ALA A 25 9.21 8.81 6.05
C ALA A 25 9.09 10.34 5.87
N GLU A 26 9.95 10.97 5.07
CA GLU A 26 9.99 12.43 4.90
C GLU A 26 8.62 13.01 4.58
N ALA A 27 7.97 12.52 3.53
CA ALA A 27 6.64 12.98 3.11
C ALA A 27 5.58 12.84 4.22
N SER A 28 5.58 11.71 4.94
CA SER A 28 4.66 11.49 6.07
C SER A 28 4.97 12.43 7.24
N ILE A 29 6.26 12.69 7.50
CA ILE A 29 6.69 13.63 8.55
C ILE A 29 6.23 15.05 8.21
N GLU A 30 6.46 15.49 6.97
CA GLU A 30 6.03 16.79 6.47
C GLU A 30 4.51 16.97 6.61
N ARG A 31 3.74 15.98 6.14
CA ARG A 31 2.29 15.97 6.23
C ARG A 31 1.81 16.14 7.66
N TRP A 32 2.20 15.26 8.56
CA TRP A 32 1.69 15.25 9.94
C TRP A 32 2.26 16.34 10.83
N SER A 33 3.43 16.85 10.49
CA SER A 33 3.98 18.05 11.12
C SER A 33 3.26 19.32 10.64
N GLY A 34 2.90 19.39 9.36
CA GLY A 34 2.10 20.46 8.77
C GLY A 34 0.72 20.59 9.43
N HIS A 35 0.12 19.46 9.82
CA HIS A 35 -1.12 19.43 10.62
C HIS A 35 -0.88 19.61 12.13
N GLY A 36 0.36 19.80 12.59
CA GLY A 36 0.67 19.98 14.01
C GLY A 36 0.48 18.73 14.90
N ILE A 37 0.29 17.55 14.29
CA ILE A 37 0.00 16.30 15.00
C ILE A 37 1.25 15.79 15.74
N ILE A 38 2.39 15.82 15.06
CA ILE A 38 3.69 15.44 15.62
C ILE A 38 4.72 16.47 15.20
N GLN A 39 5.49 17.00 16.15
CA GLN A 39 6.43 18.09 15.90
C GLN A 39 7.83 17.71 16.35
N GLY A 40 8.83 18.23 15.65
CA GLY A 40 10.23 18.16 16.04
C GLY A 40 10.59 19.17 17.14
N ASN A 41 11.85 19.17 17.52
CA ASN A 41 12.42 20.13 18.47
C ASN A 41 13.77 20.62 17.96
N ASN A 42 14.03 21.95 18.11
CA ASN A 42 15.29 22.60 17.67
C ASN A 42 15.68 22.30 16.20
N GLY A 43 14.70 22.34 15.29
CA GLY A 43 14.91 22.09 13.86
C GLY A 43 15.21 20.63 13.49
N LYS A 44 14.99 19.68 14.40
CA LYS A 44 15.14 18.25 14.17
C LYS A 44 13.87 17.49 14.50
N PHE A 45 13.51 16.54 13.67
CA PHE A 45 12.39 15.63 13.90
C PHE A 45 12.78 14.41 14.74
N ASN A 46 14.01 13.95 14.61
CA ASN A 46 14.52 12.70 15.19
C ASN A 46 13.68 11.47 14.76
N PRO A 47 13.67 11.12 13.47
CA PRO A 47 12.76 10.11 12.92
C PRO A 47 12.92 8.73 13.55
N ASN A 48 14.13 8.33 13.91
CA ASN A 48 14.45 7.05 14.55
C ASN A 48 14.27 7.08 16.08
N GLY A 49 13.88 8.22 16.64
CA GLY A 49 13.61 8.36 18.08
C GLY A 49 12.40 7.54 18.49
N GLN A 50 12.52 6.80 19.60
CA GLN A 50 11.43 6.03 20.17
C GLN A 50 10.39 6.93 20.83
N LEU A 51 9.13 6.56 20.73
CA LEU A 51 8.03 7.23 21.43
C LEU A 51 7.79 6.59 22.80
N THR A 52 7.43 7.43 23.77
CA THR A 52 6.89 6.94 25.03
C THR A 52 5.36 6.82 24.94
N CYS A 53 4.74 6.15 25.92
CA CYS A 53 3.29 6.06 26.03
C CYS A 53 2.66 7.47 26.05
N ALA A 54 3.23 8.42 26.79
CA ALA A 54 2.79 9.79 26.84
C ALA A 54 2.88 10.53 25.50
N HIS A 55 3.97 10.34 24.76
CA HIS A 55 4.11 10.91 23.42
C HIS A 55 3.05 10.38 22.47
N PHE A 56 2.78 9.07 22.50
CA PHE A 56 1.79 8.46 21.63
C PHE A 56 0.36 8.90 21.99
N ALA A 57 0.02 8.99 23.27
CA ALA A 57 -1.25 9.55 23.73
C ALA A 57 -1.42 11.01 23.28
N ALA A 58 -0.37 11.84 23.38
CA ALA A 58 -0.42 13.23 22.92
C ALA A 58 -0.63 13.35 21.40
N ILE A 59 -0.06 12.46 20.61
CA ILE A 59 -0.29 12.38 19.14
C ILE A 59 -1.76 12.07 18.88
N LEU A 60 -2.33 11.04 19.50
CA LEU A 60 -3.72 10.64 19.28
C LEU A 60 -4.71 11.68 19.78
N ALA A 61 -4.46 12.30 20.93
CA ALA A 61 -5.31 13.36 21.45
C ALA A 61 -5.38 14.59 20.52
N ARG A 62 -4.26 14.95 19.88
CA ARG A 62 -4.22 16.02 18.85
C ARG A 62 -4.89 15.59 17.55
N LEU A 63 -4.61 14.38 17.09
CA LEU A 63 -5.13 13.81 15.85
C LEU A 63 -6.67 13.86 15.84
N LEU A 64 -7.28 13.45 16.93
CA LEU A 64 -8.73 13.36 17.09
C LEU A 64 -9.36 14.63 17.67
N LYS A 65 -8.55 15.62 18.06
CA LYS A 65 -9.01 16.81 18.83
C LYS A 65 -9.87 16.45 20.05
N LEU A 66 -9.45 15.42 20.79
CA LEU A 66 -10.21 14.93 21.94
C LEU A 66 -10.51 16.05 22.96
N PRO A 67 -11.72 16.12 23.52
CA PRO A 67 -12.10 17.11 24.50
C PRO A 67 -11.32 16.95 25.79
N ALA A 68 -11.33 18.00 26.63
CA ALA A 68 -10.76 17.94 27.97
C ALA A 68 -11.51 16.89 28.82
N ALA A 69 -10.76 16.13 29.59
CA ALA A 69 -11.32 15.02 30.35
C ALA A 69 -10.96 15.10 31.83
N LYS A 70 -11.77 14.43 32.65
CA LYS A 70 -11.47 14.27 34.09
C LYS A 70 -10.25 13.39 34.30
N ASP A 71 -9.67 13.51 35.50
CA ASP A 71 -8.61 12.62 35.94
C ASP A 71 -9.07 11.15 35.85
N ALA A 72 -8.33 10.34 35.09
CA ALA A 72 -8.59 8.92 34.95
C ALA A 72 -8.10 8.08 36.14
N GLY A 73 -7.44 8.69 37.11
CA GLY A 73 -7.01 8.05 38.37
C GLY A 73 -5.75 7.19 38.23
N PHE A 74 -4.94 7.36 37.19
CA PHE A 74 -3.67 6.65 37.09
C PHE A 74 -2.62 7.21 38.03
N SER A 75 -2.10 6.38 38.91
CA SER A 75 -1.24 6.79 40.03
C SER A 75 0.11 7.40 39.59
N ASP A 76 0.53 7.17 38.35
CA ASP A 76 1.77 7.69 37.75
C ASP A 76 1.52 8.79 36.67
N ASN A 77 0.28 9.30 36.56
CA ASN A 77 -0.08 10.43 35.72
C ASN A 77 -0.40 11.65 36.60
N THR A 78 0.63 12.39 36.98
CA THR A 78 0.47 13.50 37.97
C THR A 78 0.01 14.79 37.28
N PRO A 79 -0.79 15.64 37.91
CA PRO A 79 -1.34 16.88 37.34
C PRO A 79 -0.32 17.87 36.78
N ASP A 80 0.90 17.89 37.31
CA ASP A 80 1.96 18.79 36.87
C ASP A 80 2.72 18.26 35.64
N ALA A 81 2.48 17.01 35.22
CA ALA A 81 3.14 16.41 34.10
C ALA A 81 2.61 16.95 32.76
N TRP A 82 3.50 17.23 31.79
CA TRP A 82 3.13 17.77 30.48
C TRP A 82 2.15 16.87 29.72
N HIS A 83 2.11 15.60 30.02
CA HIS A 83 1.27 14.59 29.39
C HIS A 83 -0.06 14.33 30.11
N TYR A 84 -0.26 14.94 31.28
CA TYR A 84 -1.42 14.69 32.15
C TYR A 84 -2.75 14.75 31.38
N ASP A 85 -2.97 15.85 30.69
CA ASP A 85 -4.19 16.11 29.96
C ASP A 85 -4.37 15.11 28.79
N ALA A 86 -3.33 14.86 28.01
CA ALA A 86 -3.40 13.95 26.87
C ALA A 86 -3.71 12.49 27.26
N ILE A 87 -3.15 12.03 28.37
CA ILE A 87 -3.42 10.70 28.92
C ILE A 87 -4.89 10.60 29.37
N ASN A 88 -5.40 11.61 30.09
CA ASN A 88 -6.79 11.63 30.57
C ASN A 88 -7.78 11.68 29.41
N ARG A 89 -7.54 12.49 28.37
CA ARG A 89 -8.35 12.53 27.15
C ARG A 89 -8.39 11.16 26.45
N CYS A 90 -7.23 10.52 26.28
CA CYS A 90 -7.17 9.18 25.67
C CYS A 90 -7.83 8.10 26.54
N ALA A 91 -7.79 8.25 27.84
CA ALA A 91 -8.46 7.33 28.75
C ALA A 91 -9.98 7.50 28.69
N ALA A 92 -10.48 8.75 28.73
CA ALA A 92 -11.90 9.04 28.61
C ALA A 92 -12.49 8.57 27.27
N ALA A 93 -11.73 8.69 26.18
CA ALA A 93 -12.11 8.17 24.85
C ALA A 93 -11.92 6.64 24.71
N GLY A 94 -11.61 5.90 25.78
CA GLY A 94 -11.42 4.45 25.73
C GLY A 94 -10.17 3.97 24.97
N ILE A 95 -9.36 4.89 24.46
CA ILE A 95 -8.15 4.61 23.66
C ILE A 95 -7.05 4.00 24.54
N LEU A 96 -6.84 4.55 25.73
CA LEU A 96 -5.83 4.13 26.69
C LEU A 96 -6.51 3.49 27.93
N LYS A 97 -6.24 2.22 28.21
CA LYS A 97 -6.85 1.48 29.32
C LYS A 97 -5.91 1.25 30.50
N GLY A 98 -4.71 1.83 30.54
CA GLY A 98 -3.76 1.63 31.64
C GLY A 98 -3.28 0.17 31.82
N ASN A 99 -2.50 -0.05 32.89
CA ASN A 99 -2.02 -1.36 33.32
C ASN A 99 -2.90 -1.88 34.47
N LEU A 100 -2.85 -3.19 34.72
CA LEU A 100 -3.64 -3.82 35.81
C LEU A 100 -3.35 -3.25 37.22
N ASN A 101 -2.19 -2.62 37.43
CA ASN A 101 -1.81 -2.00 38.68
C ASN A 101 -2.20 -0.53 38.80
N GLY A 102 -3.07 -0.01 37.93
CA GLY A 102 -3.53 1.37 37.94
C GLY A 102 -2.51 2.41 37.47
N THR A 103 -1.51 1.99 36.70
CA THR A 103 -0.52 2.90 36.07
C THR A 103 -0.65 2.92 34.55
N VAL A 104 -0.04 3.90 33.88
CA VAL A 104 0.08 3.97 32.41
C VAL A 104 1.51 3.93 31.92
N THR A 105 2.49 4.02 32.80
CA THR A 105 3.92 4.11 32.49
C THR A 105 4.24 5.19 31.45
N PRO A 106 3.91 6.47 31.71
CA PRO A 106 3.87 7.51 30.67
C PRO A 106 5.22 7.75 30.00
N ASN A 107 6.29 7.65 30.75
CA ASN A 107 7.66 7.91 30.27
C ASN A 107 8.39 6.67 29.73
N ALA A 108 7.78 5.49 29.85
CA ALA A 108 8.36 4.28 29.26
C ALA A 108 8.18 4.27 27.72
N PRO A 109 9.18 3.79 26.97
CA PRO A 109 8.99 3.55 25.55
C PRO A 109 7.79 2.65 25.31
N ILE A 110 6.96 3.00 24.31
CA ILE A 110 5.78 2.22 23.98
C ILE A 110 6.11 1.14 22.96
N THR A 111 5.69 -0.10 23.24
CA THR A 111 5.86 -1.19 22.29
C THR A 111 4.96 -1.00 21.07
N ARG A 112 5.38 -1.55 19.94
CA ARG A 112 4.64 -1.48 18.68
C ARG A 112 3.23 -2.05 18.82
N GLU A 113 3.05 -3.22 19.47
CA GLU A 113 1.72 -3.80 19.68
C GLU A 113 0.80 -2.89 20.52
N ARG A 114 1.34 -2.28 21.59
CA ARG A 114 0.56 -1.38 22.44
C ARG A 114 0.15 -0.12 21.69
N ALA A 115 1.06 0.45 20.91
CA ALA A 115 0.77 1.61 20.06
C ALA A 115 -0.32 1.28 19.03
N MET A 116 -0.26 0.11 18.40
CA MET A 116 -1.27 -0.32 17.43
C MET A 116 -2.65 -0.55 18.06
N VAL A 117 -2.72 -1.11 19.26
CA VAL A 117 -3.99 -1.25 19.98
C VAL A 117 -4.60 0.13 20.30
N MET A 118 -3.78 1.08 20.72
CA MET A 118 -4.26 2.46 20.96
C MET A 118 -4.73 3.11 19.66
N LEU A 119 -3.98 2.95 18.56
CA LEU A 119 -4.36 3.49 17.26
C LEU A 119 -5.65 2.85 16.72
N GLY A 120 -5.78 1.54 16.79
CA GLY A 120 -6.98 0.85 16.33
C GLY A 120 -8.24 1.34 17.07
N ARG A 121 -8.16 1.49 18.40
CA ARG A 121 -9.25 2.07 19.20
C ARG A 121 -9.54 3.53 18.81
N ALA A 122 -8.50 4.32 18.59
CA ALA A 122 -8.62 5.71 18.16
C ALA A 122 -9.32 5.87 16.80
N LEU A 123 -9.21 4.88 15.93
CA LEU A 123 -9.81 4.88 14.60
C LEU A 123 -11.12 4.07 14.52
N GLY A 124 -11.63 3.60 15.64
CA GLY A 124 -12.85 2.79 15.70
C GLY A 124 -12.74 1.52 14.86
N ILE A 125 -11.59 0.82 14.95
CA ILE A 125 -11.37 -0.46 14.26
C ILE A 125 -11.71 -1.60 15.22
N GLU A 126 -12.61 -2.47 14.81
CA GLU A 126 -13.00 -3.61 15.60
C GLU A 126 -11.94 -4.73 15.53
N PRO A 127 -11.54 -5.31 16.67
CA PRO A 127 -10.60 -6.42 16.69
C PRO A 127 -11.23 -7.68 16.12
N ILE A 128 -10.41 -8.50 15.41
CA ILE A 128 -10.85 -9.81 14.91
C ILE A 128 -10.91 -10.80 16.08
N GLU A 129 -12.02 -11.51 16.22
CA GLU A 129 -12.23 -12.49 17.30
C GLU A 129 -11.29 -13.70 17.18
N THR A 130 -11.07 -14.19 15.96
CA THR A 130 -10.18 -15.31 15.66
C THR A 130 -8.98 -14.84 14.83
N PRO A 131 -8.01 -14.15 15.44
CA PRO A 131 -6.90 -13.53 14.72
C PRO A 131 -5.91 -14.59 14.24
N ASP A 132 -5.61 -14.56 12.95
CA ASP A 132 -4.51 -15.30 12.36
C ASP A 132 -3.32 -14.37 12.12
N LEU A 133 -2.18 -14.69 12.73
CA LEU A 133 -0.90 -13.98 12.59
C LEU A 133 0.22 -14.94 12.23
N THR A 134 -0.11 -16.13 11.72
CA THR A 134 0.85 -17.21 11.41
C THR A 134 1.75 -16.87 10.23
N GLN A 135 1.37 -15.91 9.40
CA GLN A 135 2.23 -15.37 8.35
C GLN A 135 3.48 -14.64 8.89
N PHE A 136 3.49 -14.31 10.19
CA PHE A 136 4.65 -13.68 10.83
C PHE A 136 5.33 -14.67 11.79
N THR A 137 6.65 -14.81 11.64
CA THR A 137 7.47 -15.73 12.46
C THR A 137 7.42 -15.41 13.95
N ASP A 138 7.19 -14.16 14.30
CA ASP A 138 7.04 -13.64 15.64
C ASP A 138 5.58 -13.36 16.03
N GLY A 139 4.62 -13.77 15.21
CA GLY A 139 3.19 -13.61 15.47
C GLY A 139 2.72 -14.22 16.81
N ALA A 140 3.38 -15.30 17.25
CA ALA A 140 3.12 -15.90 18.56
C ALA A 140 3.56 -15.00 19.75
N GLN A 141 4.47 -14.06 19.54
CA GLN A 141 4.95 -13.12 20.57
C GLN A 141 3.98 -11.96 20.80
N VAL A 142 3.00 -11.77 19.91
CA VAL A 142 1.96 -10.76 20.12
C VAL A 142 1.13 -11.13 21.34
N ALA A 143 1.04 -10.21 22.29
CA ALA A 143 0.28 -10.41 23.52
C ALA A 143 -1.22 -10.63 23.20
N SER A 144 -1.90 -11.46 24.01
CA SER A 144 -3.30 -11.84 23.77
C SER A 144 -4.23 -10.65 23.55
N TYR A 145 -4.06 -9.57 24.33
CA TYR A 145 -4.88 -8.36 24.24
C TYR A 145 -4.71 -7.59 22.92
N ALA A 146 -3.60 -7.82 22.21
CA ALA A 146 -3.26 -7.10 21.00
C ALA A 146 -3.54 -7.88 19.71
N ARG A 147 -3.66 -9.21 19.78
CA ARG A 147 -3.74 -10.09 18.61
C ARG A 147 -4.89 -9.71 17.67
N GLY A 148 -6.10 -9.57 18.21
CA GLY A 148 -7.28 -9.23 17.41
C GLY A 148 -7.16 -7.89 16.71
N MET A 149 -6.64 -6.88 17.42
CA MET A 149 -6.45 -5.54 16.86
C MET A 149 -5.35 -5.51 15.80
N LEU A 150 -4.21 -6.16 16.05
CA LEU A 150 -3.14 -6.24 15.06
C LEU A 150 -3.61 -6.94 13.79
N ALA A 151 -4.33 -8.06 13.92
CA ALA A 151 -4.90 -8.77 12.77
C ALA A 151 -5.87 -7.88 11.97
N ALA A 152 -6.70 -7.09 12.64
CA ALA A 152 -7.61 -6.14 11.99
C ALA A 152 -6.86 -5.05 11.23
N LEU A 153 -5.83 -4.45 11.84
CA LEU A 153 -5.02 -3.41 11.24
C LEU A 153 -4.19 -3.94 10.05
N ILE A 154 -3.72 -5.18 10.13
CA ILE A 154 -3.00 -5.84 9.03
C ILE A 154 -3.95 -6.12 7.88
N ARG A 155 -5.14 -6.68 8.15
CA ARG A 155 -6.17 -6.93 7.13
C ARG A 155 -6.60 -5.64 6.42
N ALA A 156 -6.66 -4.53 7.15
CA ALA A 156 -6.96 -3.21 6.60
C ALA A 156 -5.77 -2.56 5.86
N GLY A 157 -4.61 -3.20 5.77
CA GLY A 157 -3.41 -2.65 5.13
C GLY A 157 -2.76 -1.48 5.86
N ILE A 158 -3.22 -1.16 7.09
CA ILE A 158 -2.72 -0.03 7.90
C ILE A 158 -1.36 -0.38 8.52
N VAL A 159 -1.21 -1.61 8.98
CA VAL A 159 0.01 -2.12 9.61
C VAL A 159 0.54 -3.28 8.79
N GLY A 160 1.80 -3.20 8.41
CA GLY A 160 2.57 -4.33 7.88
C GLY A 160 3.61 -4.80 8.88
N GLY A 161 4.36 -5.82 8.55
CA GLY A 161 5.55 -6.22 9.30
C GLY A 161 6.63 -5.13 9.29
N VAL A 162 7.64 -5.28 10.14
CA VAL A 162 8.90 -4.54 10.03
C VAL A 162 9.78 -5.17 8.95
N THR A 163 9.54 -6.45 8.69
CA THR A 163 9.96 -7.22 7.53
C THR A 163 8.74 -7.95 6.96
N ALA A 164 8.89 -8.65 5.85
CA ALA A 164 7.80 -9.42 5.26
C ALA A 164 7.21 -10.48 6.23
N ASP A 165 8.02 -11.01 7.13
CA ASP A 165 7.69 -12.11 8.02
C ASP A 165 7.76 -11.77 9.52
N GLN A 166 8.03 -10.51 9.90
CA GLN A 166 8.18 -10.09 11.30
C GLN A 166 7.34 -8.85 11.62
N LEU A 167 6.53 -8.92 12.64
CA LEU A 167 5.76 -7.81 13.20
C LEU A 167 6.56 -6.94 14.16
N ALA A 168 7.55 -7.53 14.84
CA ALA A 168 8.30 -6.94 15.95
C ALA A 168 7.39 -6.34 17.04
N PRO A 169 6.39 -7.09 17.56
CA PRO A 169 5.34 -6.55 18.43
C PRO A 169 5.89 -5.95 19.72
N GLN A 170 6.96 -6.52 20.25
CA GLN A 170 7.60 -6.08 21.50
C GLN A 170 8.64 -4.97 21.31
N ASN A 171 9.03 -4.66 20.07
CA ASN A 171 9.95 -3.57 19.80
C ASN A 171 9.26 -2.21 20.04
N ASN A 172 10.02 -1.23 20.46
CA ASN A 172 9.53 0.12 20.65
C ASN A 172 9.26 0.79 19.30
N ILE A 173 8.12 1.48 19.18
CA ILE A 173 7.78 2.18 17.94
C ILE A 173 8.57 3.48 17.81
N THR A 174 9.04 3.76 16.59
CA THR A 174 9.73 5.01 16.27
C THR A 174 8.75 6.11 15.83
N ARG A 175 9.24 7.35 15.85
CA ARG A 175 8.50 8.52 15.38
C ARG A 175 8.16 8.40 13.88
N ALA A 176 9.12 7.98 13.06
CA ALA A 176 8.93 7.75 11.63
C ALA A 176 7.90 6.64 11.36
N ALA A 177 8.00 5.50 12.02
CA ALA A 177 7.03 4.42 11.88
C ALA A 177 5.60 4.88 12.23
N THR A 178 5.45 5.71 13.27
CA THR A 178 4.15 6.24 13.68
C THR A 178 3.51 7.08 12.59
N VAL A 179 4.22 8.06 12.02
CA VAL A 179 3.64 8.93 10.98
C VAL A 179 3.31 8.17 9.69
N THR A 180 4.09 7.17 9.34
CA THR A 180 3.81 6.33 8.17
C THR A 180 2.58 5.45 8.37
N ILE A 181 2.37 4.93 9.56
CA ILE A 181 1.15 4.18 9.89
C ILE A 181 -0.08 5.11 9.88
N LEU A 182 0.04 6.33 10.39
CA LEU A 182 -1.02 7.33 10.26
C LEU A 182 -1.35 7.65 8.80
N ASP A 183 -0.34 7.74 7.94
CA ASP A 183 -0.52 7.98 6.50
C ASP A 183 -1.28 6.85 5.80
N ARG A 184 -0.97 5.60 6.15
CA ARG A 184 -1.68 4.44 5.63
C ARG A 184 -3.12 4.35 6.13
N ALA A 185 -3.36 4.76 7.39
CA ALA A 185 -4.67 4.70 7.99
C ALA A 185 -5.60 5.80 7.51
N ILE A 186 -5.09 7.02 7.32
CA ILE A 186 -5.89 8.22 7.09
C ILE A 186 -5.58 8.79 5.70
N GLY A 187 -6.45 8.49 4.76
CA GLY A 187 -6.34 9.00 3.39
C GLY A 187 -6.60 10.50 3.28
N THR A 188 -7.63 10.97 3.97
CA THR A 188 -8.02 12.39 4.00
C THR A 188 -8.13 12.87 5.44
N TYR A 189 -7.46 13.98 5.76
CA TYR A 189 -7.52 14.63 7.07
C TYR A 189 -7.99 16.07 6.91
N ALA A 190 -9.13 16.41 7.50
CA ALA A 190 -9.73 17.73 7.41
C ALA A 190 -9.72 18.41 8.80
N ASP A 191 -8.87 19.40 8.95
CA ASP A 191 -8.63 20.10 10.21
C ASP A 191 -8.87 21.63 10.17
N LYS A 192 -9.37 22.14 9.03
CA LYS A 192 -9.67 23.56 8.84
C LYS A 192 -11.16 23.79 8.68
N ALA A 193 -11.72 24.68 9.48
CA ALA A 193 -13.14 25.02 9.39
C ALA A 193 -13.50 25.59 8.01
N GLY A 194 -14.66 25.20 7.47
CA GLY A 194 -15.19 25.67 6.19
C GLY A 194 -14.50 25.07 4.95
N GLU A 195 -13.56 24.12 5.11
CA GLU A 195 -12.90 23.55 3.95
C GLU A 195 -13.74 22.52 3.19
N THR A 196 -13.46 22.39 1.91
CA THR A 196 -13.98 21.30 1.10
C THR A 196 -12.85 20.36 0.75
N VAL A 197 -12.97 19.08 1.15
CA VAL A 197 -12.02 18.03 0.83
C VAL A 197 -12.59 17.06 -0.18
N ASN A 198 -11.73 16.52 -1.05
CA ASN A 198 -12.10 15.51 -2.02
C ASN A 198 -11.45 14.18 -1.65
N ALA A 199 -12.22 13.25 -1.13
CA ALA A 199 -11.77 11.91 -0.79
C ALA A 199 -11.57 11.07 -2.06
N ASN A 200 -10.65 10.12 -2.01
CA ASN A 200 -10.24 9.29 -3.15
C ASN A 200 -10.42 7.78 -2.91
N GLY A 201 -11.27 7.40 -1.96
CA GLY A 201 -11.53 6.00 -1.62
C GLY A 201 -10.40 5.29 -0.86
N LYS A 202 -9.31 5.99 -0.51
CA LYS A 202 -8.18 5.39 0.21
C LYS A 202 -8.19 5.77 1.69
N GLY A 203 -8.06 4.77 2.57
CA GLY A 203 -8.00 4.97 4.01
C GLY A 203 -9.26 5.63 4.60
N ILE A 204 -9.14 6.07 5.82
CA ILE A 204 -10.21 6.75 6.56
C ILE A 204 -10.23 8.23 6.20
N VAL A 205 -11.42 8.78 6.01
CA VAL A 205 -11.64 10.23 6.01
C VAL A 205 -11.86 10.65 7.45
N LEU A 206 -10.93 11.40 8.02
CA LEU A 206 -10.97 11.89 9.40
C LEU A 206 -11.23 13.40 9.39
N VAL A 207 -12.38 13.81 9.93
CA VAL A 207 -12.78 15.22 10.00
C VAL A 207 -12.81 15.68 11.46
N VAL A 208 -12.05 16.72 11.74
CA VAL A 208 -11.90 17.28 13.11
C VAL A 208 -12.10 18.80 13.15
N ALA A 209 -12.69 19.37 12.12
CA ALA A 209 -13.02 20.80 12.04
C ALA A 209 -14.49 21.01 11.66
N ASP A 210 -15.02 22.16 12.03
CA ASP A 210 -16.41 22.51 11.80
C ASP A 210 -16.68 22.97 10.36
N ASP A 211 -17.91 22.81 9.86
CA ASP A 211 -18.39 23.25 8.55
C ASP A 211 -17.59 22.65 7.37
N VAL A 212 -17.11 21.42 7.52
CA VAL A 212 -16.36 20.74 6.46
C VAL A 212 -17.28 20.05 5.47
N THR A 213 -17.02 20.25 4.17
CA THR A 213 -17.68 19.49 3.09
C THR A 213 -16.76 18.41 2.55
N VAL A 214 -17.20 17.16 2.61
CA VAL A 214 -16.52 15.99 2.04
C VAL A 214 -17.17 15.59 0.72
N THR A 215 -16.38 15.50 -0.34
CA THR A 215 -16.79 15.06 -1.68
C THR A 215 -15.94 13.90 -2.15
N GLY A 216 -16.29 13.29 -3.28
CA GLY A 216 -15.52 12.18 -3.86
C GLY A 216 -15.89 10.83 -3.25
N GLU A 217 -14.98 9.89 -3.32
CA GLU A 217 -15.19 8.51 -2.87
C GLU A 217 -14.80 8.37 -1.39
N VAL A 218 -15.76 8.01 -0.56
CA VAL A 218 -15.59 7.83 0.89
C VAL A 218 -15.95 6.40 1.24
N ASN A 219 -15.02 5.63 1.77
CA ASN A 219 -15.32 4.28 2.29
C ASN A 219 -15.64 4.34 3.78
N LYS A 220 -14.83 5.02 4.56
CA LYS A 220 -15.06 5.21 6.00
C LYS A 220 -14.85 6.66 6.41
N LEU A 221 -15.79 7.21 7.19
CA LEU A 221 -15.73 8.56 7.75
C LEU A 221 -15.74 8.50 9.27
N LEU A 222 -14.81 9.22 9.91
CA LEU A 222 -14.72 9.37 11.35
C LEU A 222 -14.80 10.84 11.74
N VAL A 223 -15.73 11.18 12.66
CA VAL A 223 -15.98 12.55 13.18
C VAL A 223 -15.87 12.51 14.69
N PRO A 224 -14.65 12.61 15.25
CA PRO A 224 -14.41 12.46 16.69
C PRO A 224 -14.38 13.78 17.49
N ALA A 225 -14.31 14.90 16.81
CA ALA A 225 -14.26 16.21 17.47
C ALA A 225 -15.65 16.67 17.88
N ASN A 226 -15.76 17.39 19.01
CA ASN A 226 -17.01 17.93 19.51
C ASN A 226 -17.44 19.21 18.79
N ASP A 227 -18.75 19.48 18.81
CA ASP A 227 -19.36 20.74 18.34
C ASP A 227 -19.07 21.04 16.86
N ILE A 228 -18.98 20.02 15.98
CA ILE A 228 -18.72 20.21 14.54
C ILE A 228 -19.84 19.68 13.66
N GLU A 229 -20.03 20.33 12.50
CA GLU A 229 -20.92 19.90 11.43
C GLU A 229 -20.12 19.47 10.21
N VAL A 230 -20.42 18.30 9.66
CA VAL A 230 -19.76 17.74 8.48
C VAL A 230 -20.80 17.40 7.43
N THR A 231 -20.66 17.91 6.20
CA THR A 231 -21.52 17.56 5.07
C THR A 231 -20.81 16.59 4.14
N VAL A 232 -21.38 15.40 3.94
CA VAL A 232 -20.92 14.43 2.91
C VAL A 232 -21.80 14.58 1.67
N LYS A 233 -21.20 14.97 0.56
CA LYS A 233 -21.93 15.34 -0.64
C LYS A 233 -21.66 14.42 -1.81
N GLY A 234 -22.72 13.71 -2.26
CA GLY A 234 -22.70 12.92 -3.49
C GLY A 234 -22.02 11.54 -3.40
N SER A 235 -21.31 11.23 -2.31
CA SER A 235 -20.66 9.94 -2.11
C SER A 235 -21.67 8.81 -2.02
N LYS A 236 -21.38 7.70 -2.65
CA LYS A 236 -22.22 6.49 -2.64
C LYS A 236 -21.45 5.32 -2.08
N ASN A 237 -22.19 4.38 -1.47
CA ASN A 237 -21.63 3.15 -0.92
C ASN A 237 -20.56 3.41 0.16
N ILE A 238 -20.88 4.29 1.11
CA ILE A 238 -20.03 4.51 2.27
C ILE A 238 -20.27 3.36 3.24
N ASP A 239 -19.23 2.59 3.55
CA ASP A 239 -19.35 1.42 4.41
C ASP A 239 -19.72 1.82 5.83
N ASP A 240 -18.98 2.77 6.42
CA ASP A 240 -19.14 3.20 7.79
C ASP A 240 -18.97 4.71 7.98
N ILE A 241 -19.86 5.32 8.74
CA ILE A 241 -19.72 6.68 9.29
C ILE A 241 -19.81 6.58 10.81
N THR A 242 -18.83 7.09 11.53
CA THR A 242 -18.86 7.17 13.01
C THR A 242 -18.80 8.62 13.46
N VAL A 243 -19.76 9.03 14.27
CA VAL A 243 -19.83 10.35 14.90
C VAL A 243 -19.67 10.15 16.40
N SER A 244 -18.44 10.28 16.89
CA SER A 244 -18.12 10.11 18.31
C SER A 244 -17.87 11.42 19.05
N GLY A 245 -17.90 12.55 18.34
CA GLY A 245 -17.84 13.87 18.97
C GLY A 245 -19.21 14.28 19.54
N ASP A 246 -19.22 14.83 20.78
CA ASP A 246 -20.42 15.37 21.40
C ASP A 246 -20.95 16.57 20.63
N ASN A 247 -22.27 16.71 20.55
CA ASN A 247 -22.98 17.75 19.81
C ASN A 247 -22.62 17.84 18.33
N SER A 248 -21.96 16.81 17.78
CA SER A 248 -21.48 16.81 16.39
C SER A 248 -22.48 16.18 15.45
N LYS A 249 -22.51 16.68 14.20
CA LYS A 249 -23.51 16.28 13.22
C LYS A 249 -22.89 15.95 11.87
N VAL A 250 -23.34 14.85 11.28
CA VAL A 250 -23.08 14.53 9.88
C VAL A 250 -24.35 14.73 9.04
N ILE A 251 -24.21 15.44 7.92
CA ILE A 251 -25.25 15.64 6.93
C ILE A 251 -24.90 14.82 5.68
N LEU A 252 -25.76 13.89 5.31
CA LEU A 252 -25.65 13.18 4.05
C LEU A 252 -26.50 13.90 2.99
N ASP A 253 -25.86 14.55 2.04
CA ASP A 253 -26.49 15.28 0.94
C ASP A 253 -26.34 14.51 -0.37
N ASN A 254 -27.41 13.87 -0.86
CA ASN A 254 -27.37 12.97 -2.01
C ASN A 254 -26.28 11.88 -1.86
N ALA A 255 -26.02 11.43 -0.65
CA ALA A 255 -25.04 10.41 -0.32
C ALA A 255 -25.73 9.13 0.20
N SER A 256 -25.03 8.00 0.20
CA SER A 256 -25.55 6.75 0.77
C SER A 256 -24.50 6.07 1.63
N ALA A 257 -24.94 5.53 2.77
CA ALA A 257 -24.11 4.80 3.71
C ALA A 257 -24.79 3.50 4.14
N ASP A 258 -23.98 2.48 4.34
CA ASP A 258 -24.45 1.21 4.89
C ASP A 258 -24.69 1.35 6.39
N ASN A 259 -23.71 1.89 7.12
CA ASN A 259 -23.82 2.09 8.55
C ASN A 259 -23.47 3.53 8.97
N VAL A 260 -24.23 4.06 9.91
CA VAL A 260 -23.94 5.31 10.61
C VAL A 260 -24.04 5.07 12.11
N THR A 261 -22.94 5.20 12.83
CA THR A 261 -22.87 5.05 14.27
C THR A 261 -22.81 6.42 14.93
N LEU A 262 -23.77 6.70 15.82
CA LEU A 262 -23.78 7.87 16.70
C LEU A 262 -23.30 7.40 18.07
N ASP A 263 -22.15 7.91 18.52
CA ASP A 263 -21.44 7.46 19.73
C ASP A 263 -21.05 8.61 20.67
N GLY A 264 -21.37 9.85 20.32
CA GLY A 264 -21.16 11.03 21.15
C GLY A 264 -22.48 11.57 21.73
N GLU A 265 -22.47 12.19 22.94
CA GLU A 265 -23.64 12.84 23.55
C GLU A 265 -24.24 13.87 22.58
N LYS A 266 -25.54 13.80 22.31
CA LYS A 266 -26.28 14.67 21.37
C LYS A 266 -25.70 14.66 19.94
N SER A 267 -24.98 13.63 19.57
CA SER A 267 -24.55 13.46 18.19
C SER A 267 -25.74 13.29 17.26
N ALA A 268 -25.54 13.66 15.98
CA ALA A 268 -26.65 13.67 15.05
C ALA A 268 -26.28 13.23 13.63
N VAL A 269 -27.26 12.64 12.94
CA VAL A 269 -27.22 12.44 11.50
C VAL A 269 -28.42 13.12 10.85
N GLU A 270 -28.20 13.82 9.75
CA GLU A 270 -29.21 14.42 8.92
C GLU A 270 -29.11 13.94 7.48
N THR A 271 -30.24 13.61 6.86
CA THR A 271 -30.27 13.18 5.45
C THR A 271 -31.00 14.18 4.57
N LYS A 272 -30.43 14.51 3.40
CA LYS A 272 -30.97 15.47 2.42
C LYS A 272 -30.89 14.93 0.98
N ASN A 273 -31.73 15.46 0.11
CA ASN A 273 -31.61 15.31 -1.36
C ASN A 273 -31.51 13.86 -1.86
N GLY A 274 -32.36 12.95 -1.35
CA GLY A 274 -32.39 11.56 -1.77
C GLY A 274 -31.32 10.67 -1.11
N ALA A 275 -30.68 11.12 -0.04
CA ALA A 275 -29.74 10.31 0.73
C ALA A 275 -30.42 9.06 1.31
N LYS A 276 -29.61 8.00 1.48
CA LYS A 276 -30.06 6.70 2.01
C LYS A 276 -29.07 6.19 3.04
N ILE A 277 -29.60 5.62 4.11
CA ILE A 277 -28.81 4.92 5.11
C ILE A 277 -29.46 3.56 5.34
N ASP A 278 -28.67 2.50 5.36
CA ASP A 278 -29.17 1.18 5.65
C ASP A 278 -29.38 1.02 7.15
N ASN A 279 -28.39 1.29 7.99
CA ASN A 279 -28.47 1.15 9.43
C ASN A 279 -27.94 2.41 10.12
N VAL A 280 -28.68 2.90 11.10
CA VAL A 280 -28.20 3.87 12.09
C VAL A 280 -28.14 3.16 13.42
N ILE A 281 -26.98 3.18 14.07
CA ILE A 281 -26.75 2.63 15.39
C ILE A 281 -26.50 3.79 16.35
N VAL A 282 -27.33 3.90 17.36
CA VAL A 282 -27.16 4.90 18.45
C VAL A 282 -26.70 4.13 19.68
N THR A 283 -25.43 4.32 20.06
CA THR A 283 -24.83 3.60 21.18
C THR A 283 -25.25 4.20 22.53
N GLU A 284 -25.01 3.48 23.62
CA GLU A 284 -25.26 3.97 24.98
C GLU A 284 -24.53 5.28 25.35
N ASN A 285 -23.44 5.58 24.60
CA ASN A 285 -22.63 6.79 24.77
C ASN A 285 -23.25 8.04 24.13
N ALA A 286 -24.40 7.90 23.44
CA ALA A 286 -25.01 8.98 22.66
C ALA A 286 -26.37 9.47 23.22
N PRO A 287 -26.52 9.71 24.54
CA PRO A 287 -27.80 10.22 25.08
C PRO A 287 -28.16 11.56 24.42
N GLY A 288 -29.45 11.70 24.09
CA GLY A 288 -29.94 12.89 23.40
C GLY A 288 -29.63 12.91 21.87
N ALA A 289 -29.23 11.81 21.29
CA ALA A 289 -28.92 11.71 19.85
C ALA A 289 -30.13 12.10 18.98
N ASN A 290 -29.83 12.64 17.78
CA ASN A 290 -30.88 13.04 16.83
C ASN A 290 -30.66 12.43 15.45
N VAL A 291 -31.68 11.73 14.95
CA VAL A 291 -31.74 11.18 13.59
C VAL A 291 -32.76 12.00 12.81
N ASN A 292 -32.29 12.94 11.98
CA ASN A 292 -33.15 13.82 11.20
C ASN A 292 -33.28 13.33 9.76
N VAL A 293 -34.46 12.83 9.40
CA VAL A 293 -34.71 12.21 8.09
C VAL A 293 -35.41 13.19 7.16
N GLY A 294 -34.67 13.76 6.22
CA GLY A 294 -35.17 14.78 5.30
C GLY A 294 -36.24 14.22 4.33
N ASN A 295 -36.96 15.11 3.69
CA ASN A 295 -37.97 14.71 2.71
C ASN A 295 -37.33 13.97 1.52
N GLY A 296 -37.92 12.86 1.09
CA GLY A 296 -37.41 12.04 -0.01
C GLY A 296 -36.17 11.22 0.34
N THR A 297 -35.82 11.12 1.62
CA THR A 297 -34.72 10.30 2.10
C THR A 297 -35.23 9.08 2.89
N THR A 298 -34.40 8.05 3.00
CA THR A 298 -34.82 6.80 3.63
C THR A 298 -33.72 6.25 4.52
N ILE A 299 -34.10 5.85 5.75
CA ILE A 299 -33.30 5.02 6.65
C ILE A 299 -34.03 3.68 6.77
N LYS A 300 -33.35 2.56 6.52
CA LYS A 300 -33.96 1.22 6.61
C LYS A 300 -34.16 0.82 8.06
N ASN A 301 -33.14 0.94 8.88
CA ASN A 301 -33.17 0.50 10.27
C ASN A 301 -32.50 1.53 11.19
N VAL A 302 -33.04 1.73 12.39
CA VAL A 302 -32.43 2.47 13.49
C VAL A 302 -32.42 1.53 14.69
N GLU A 303 -31.24 1.26 15.21
CA GLU A 303 -31.00 0.52 16.45
C GLU A 303 -30.55 1.51 17.52
N ASN A 304 -31.28 1.60 18.62
CA ASN A 304 -31.06 2.62 19.66
C ASN A 304 -30.85 1.98 21.03
N HIS A 305 -29.73 2.37 21.65
CA HIS A 305 -29.33 1.98 22.99
C HIS A 305 -29.16 3.18 23.93
N ALA A 306 -29.50 4.40 23.48
CA ALA A 306 -29.32 5.63 24.26
C ALA A 306 -30.67 6.21 24.73
N GLU A 307 -30.66 6.83 25.91
CA GLU A 307 -31.76 7.60 26.42
C GLU A 307 -31.98 8.91 25.62
N ASP A 308 -33.18 9.44 25.65
CA ASP A 308 -33.54 10.72 25.03
C ASP A 308 -33.29 10.84 23.53
N THR A 309 -33.11 9.71 22.83
CA THR A 309 -32.96 9.71 21.40
C THR A 309 -34.20 10.18 20.67
N SER A 310 -34.03 11.01 19.64
CA SER A 310 -35.12 11.51 18.83
C SER A 310 -34.95 11.24 17.33
N ILE A 311 -35.93 10.62 16.71
CA ILE A 311 -36.02 10.40 15.26
C ILE A 311 -37.02 11.41 14.70
N THR A 312 -36.55 12.37 13.92
CA THR A 312 -37.32 13.51 13.42
C THR A 312 -37.33 13.62 11.92
N GLY A 313 -38.12 14.55 11.39
CA GLY A 313 -38.13 14.84 9.97
C GLY A 313 -39.30 14.23 9.21
N SER A 314 -39.32 14.50 7.89
CA SER A 314 -40.45 14.14 7.00
C SER A 314 -40.11 12.95 6.06
N GLY A 315 -38.93 12.42 6.15
CA GLY A 315 -38.49 11.23 5.40
C GLY A 315 -39.05 9.94 6.01
N THR A 316 -38.55 8.82 5.54
CA THR A 316 -39.03 7.48 5.91
C THR A 316 -37.99 6.74 6.74
N VAL A 317 -38.42 6.24 7.92
CA VAL A 317 -37.68 5.22 8.67
C VAL A 317 -38.53 3.97 8.65
N LYS A 318 -37.96 2.85 8.15
CA LYS A 318 -38.77 1.64 7.98
C LYS A 318 -38.96 0.87 9.29
N LYS A 319 -37.91 0.80 10.11
CA LYS A 319 -37.90 0.02 11.35
C LYS A 319 -37.05 0.74 12.39
N VAL A 320 -37.50 0.69 13.63
CA VAL A 320 -36.72 1.08 14.82
C VAL A 320 -36.70 -0.08 15.80
N GLU A 321 -35.53 -0.41 16.27
CA GLU A 321 -35.30 -1.33 17.40
C GLU A 321 -34.67 -0.53 18.54
N SER A 322 -35.25 -0.58 19.73
CA SER A 322 -34.76 0.21 20.85
C SER A 322 -34.91 -0.58 22.17
N ASP A 323 -33.91 -0.44 23.03
CA ASP A 323 -33.95 -0.91 24.41
C ASP A 323 -34.15 0.25 25.43
N SER A 324 -34.23 1.47 24.94
CA SER A 324 -34.33 2.69 25.71
C SER A 324 -35.55 3.54 25.25
N ASP A 325 -36.04 4.47 26.10
CA ASP A 325 -37.09 5.39 25.75
C ASP A 325 -36.70 6.23 24.53
N ILE A 326 -37.64 6.40 23.58
CA ILE A 326 -37.34 7.03 22.30
C ILE A 326 -38.51 7.91 21.81
N THR A 327 -38.18 9.04 21.19
CA THR A 327 -39.16 9.90 20.49
C THR A 327 -39.09 9.67 18.98
N VAL A 328 -40.25 9.29 18.36
CA VAL A 328 -40.32 9.03 16.90
C VAL A 328 -41.38 9.95 16.29
N LYS A 329 -40.91 10.97 15.54
CA LYS A 329 -41.76 11.97 14.87
C LYS A 329 -41.84 11.81 13.34
N THR A 330 -41.16 10.82 12.76
CA THR A 330 -41.27 10.48 11.35
C THR A 330 -42.64 9.93 10.99
N LYS A 331 -42.86 9.66 9.70
CA LYS A 331 -44.09 9.03 9.22
C LYS A 331 -44.29 7.67 9.89
N GLU A 332 -45.35 6.96 9.55
CA GLU A 332 -45.64 5.62 10.04
C GLU A 332 -44.37 4.77 10.17
N THR A 333 -44.00 4.46 11.42
CA THR A 333 -42.75 3.78 11.76
C THR A 333 -43.05 2.65 12.73
N ASP A 334 -42.50 1.49 12.44
CA ASP A 334 -42.58 0.34 13.34
C ASP A 334 -41.45 0.40 14.37
N VAL A 335 -41.82 0.38 15.66
CA VAL A 335 -40.88 0.38 16.77
C VAL A 335 -41.00 -0.92 17.54
N LYS A 336 -39.87 -1.64 17.70
CA LYS A 336 -39.77 -2.89 18.44
C LYS A 336 -38.86 -2.67 19.64
N ASN A 337 -39.32 -3.12 20.80
CA ASN A 337 -38.50 -3.22 21.98
C ASN A 337 -37.58 -4.43 21.89
N ILE A 338 -36.25 -4.21 22.03
CA ILE A 338 -35.23 -5.25 22.04
C ILE A 338 -34.57 -5.44 23.40
N GLY A 339 -34.92 -4.64 24.40
CA GLY A 339 -34.40 -4.72 25.76
C GLY A 339 -35.24 -5.62 26.69
N ASP A 340 -34.75 -5.79 27.92
CA ASP A 340 -35.38 -6.59 28.98
C ASP A 340 -36.39 -5.80 29.82
N GLU A 341 -36.42 -4.47 29.65
CA GLU A 341 -37.38 -3.58 30.32
C GLU A 341 -38.36 -2.99 29.31
N LYS A 342 -39.50 -2.44 29.83
CA LYS A 342 -40.49 -1.75 29.01
C LYS A 342 -39.93 -0.39 28.62
N ILE A 343 -40.13 0.00 27.36
CA ILE A 343 -39.74 1.30 26.87
C ILE A 343 -40.97 2.17 26.57
N THR A 344 -40.79 3.50 26.64
CA THR A 344 -41.76 4.51 26.24
C THR A 344 -41.41 5.02 24.84
N VAL A 345 -42.37 4.96 23.95
CA VAL A 345 -42.25 5.52 22.59
C VAL A 345 -43.18 6.74 22.49
N THR A 346 -42.59 7.95 22.41
CA THR A 346 -43.32 9.19 22.23
C THR A 346 -43.51 9.50 20.75
N ASP A 347 -44.76 9.65 20.27
CA ASP A 347 -45.10 9.92 18.89
C ASP A 347 -45.02 11.44 18.52
N LYS A 348 -45.23 11.75 17.26
CA LYS A 348 -45.23 13.16 16.77
C LYS A 348 -46.25 14.07 17.41
N SER A 349 -47.30 13.54 18.05
CA SER A 349 -48.31 14.32 18.76
C SER A 349 -47.97 14.51 20.23
N GLY A 350 -46.88 13.94 20.70
CA GLY A 350 -46.49 13.91 22.11
C GLY A 350 -47.23 12.85 22.93
N LYS A 351 -47.82 11.83 22.26
CA LYS A 351 -48.50 10.73 22.93
C LYS A 351 -47.48 9.59 23.22
N ASP A 352 -47.46 9.19 24.46
CA ASP A 352 -46.62 8.09 24.92
C ASP A 352 -47.35 6.74 24.73
N THR A 353 -46.59 5.75 24.27
CA THR A 353 -47.04 4.37 24.13
C THR A 353 -45.97 3.46 24.76
N THR A 354 -46.37 2.70 25.77
CA THR A 354 -45.48 1.72 26.41
C THR A 354 -45.38 0.45 25.57
N VAL A 355 -44.17 0.01 25.25
CA VAL A 355 -43.89 -1.20 24.48
C VAL A 355 -43.25 -2.25 25.39
N GLY A 356 -43.88 -3.41 25.44
CA GLY A 356 -43.45 -4.52 26.30
C GLY A 356 -42.20 -5.23 25.75
N THR A 357 -41.66 -6.20 26.48
CA THR A 357 -40.40 -6.92 26.18
C THR A 357 -40.60 -8.20 25.38
N THR A 358 -41.81 -8.81 25.40
CA THR A 358 -42.07 -10.12 24.75
C THR A 358 -43.47 -10.23 24.16
N GLY A 359 -43.65 -11.06 23.15
CA GLY A 359 -44.95 -11.39 22.53
C GLY A 359 -45.52 -10.27 21.67
N SER A 360 -46.83 -10.22 21.47
CA SER A 360 -47.53 -9.23 20.65
C SER A 360 -47.47 -7.79 21.25
N GLY A 361 -46.96 -7.62 22.45
CA GLY A 361 -46.75 -6.32 23.11
C GLY A 361 -45.35 -5.76 22.95
N SER A 362 -44.46 -6.47 22.28
CA SER A 362 -43.04 -6.05 22.09
C SER A 362 -42.81 -5.09 20.90
N SER A 363 -43.85 -4.71 20.20
CA SER A 363 -43.80 -3.75 19.09
C SER A 363 -45.03 -2.87 19.01
N THR A 364 -44.84 -1.67 18.45
CA THR A 364 -45.90 -0.71 18.17
C THR A 364 -45.62 0.02 16.86
N THR A 365 -46.68 0.41 16.14
CA THR A 365 -46.54 1.29 14.99
C THR A 365 -47.03 2.68 15.37
N VAL A 366 -46.15 3.68 15.36
CA VAL A 366 -46.45 5.06 15.67
C VAL A 366 -46.78 5.87 14.40
N ASN A 367 -47.43 7.00 14.60
CA ASN A 367 -47.79 7.97 13.55
C ASN A 367 -48.62 7.37 12.37
N LYS A 368 -49.42 6.34 12.63
CA LYS A 368 -50.40 5.79 11.68
C LYS A 368 -51.28 6.86 11.16
N GLY A 369 -51.40 6.98 9.84
CA GLY A 369 -52.43 7.82 9.20
C GLY A 369 -53.84 7.36 9.61
N THR A 370 -54.65 8.20 10.29
CA THR A 370 -56.03 7.88 10.65
C THR A 370 -56.87 7.70 9.39
N THR A 371 -57.28 6.50 9.08
CA THR A 371 -58.43 6.25 8.25
C THR A 371 -59.70 6.59 9.00
N SER A 372 -60.20 7.81 8.88
CA SER A 372 -61.51 8.18 9.41
C SER A 372 -62.60 7.70 8.43
N SER A 373 -63.38 6.72 8.86
CA SER A 373 -64.69 6.42 8.31
C SER A 373 -65.72 7.40 8.89
N GLY A 374 -66.35 8.22 8.02
CA GLY A 374 -67.67 8.63 8.14
C GLY A 374 -67.96 10.06 8.62
N GLY A 375 -68.45 10.87 7.72
CA GLY A 375 -69.65 11.75 7.95
C GLY A 375 -69.40 13.23 8.05
N GLY A 376 -69.72 13.97 7.00
CA GLY A 376 -70.43 15.22 7.09
C GLY A 376 -69.73 16.56 7.04
N GLY A 377 -69.68 17.16 5.84
CA GLY A 377 -70.01 18.54 5.59
C GLY A 377 -69.05 19.63 6.04
N GLY A 378 -68.42 20.28 5.07
CA GLY A 378 -67.78 21.59 5.27
C GLY A 378 -66.81 21.92 4.14
N SER A 379 -67.28 22.73 3.20
CA SER A 379 -66.45 23.28 2.09
C SER A 379 -65.28 24.09 2.61
N SER A 380 -64.10 23.75 2.22
CA SER A 380 -62.99 24.72 2.05
C SER A 380 -62.13 24.23 0.91
N SER A 381 -62.00 25.10 -0.11
CA SER A 381 -61.19 24.91 -1.30
C SER A 381 -59.69 24.80 -1.01
N GLY A 382 -59.23 23.57 -0.87
CA GLY A 382 -57.83 23.26 -0.92
C GLY A 382 -57.60 22.40 -2.19
N SER A 383 -56.72 22.78 -3.06
CA SER A 383 -56.36 22.01 -4.26
C SER A 383 -55.91 20.62 -3.86
N SER A 384 -56.76 19.63 -4.05
CA SER A 384 -56.43 18.23 -3.83
C SER A 384 -55.41 17.83 -4.87
N HIS A 385 -54.13 17.69 -4.46
CA HIS A 385 -53.12 17.06 -5.29
C HIS A 385 -53.53 15.59 -5.46
N ARG A 386 -53.81 15.20 -6.70
CA ARG A 386 -54.11 13.80 -7.04
C ARG A 386 -52.76 13.11 -7.33
N HIS A 387 -52.39 12.13 -6.54
CA HIS A 387 -51.20 11.36 -6.78
C HIS A 387 -51.32 10.62 -8.10
N SER A 388 -50.28 10.74 -8.93
CA SER A 388 -50.08 9.91 -10.11
C SER A 388 -48.99 8.89 -9.76
N TYR A 389 -49.14 7.69 -10.24
CA TYR A 389 -48.24 6.58 -9.92
C TYR A 389 -47.50 6.13 -11.17
N ALA A 390 -46.28 5.65 -11.02
CA ALA A 390 -45.49 5.09 -12.11
C ALA A 390 -46.21 3.88 -12.69
N THR A 391 -46.15 3.73 -14.00
CA THR A 391 -46.63 2.51 -14.65
C THR A 391 -45.69 1.33 -14.45
N ALA A 392 -44.42 1.59 -14.16
CA ALA A 392 -43.44 0.58 -13.80
C ALA A 392 -43.62 0.15 -12.34
N TRP A 393 -43.43 -1.13 -12.09
CA TRP A 393 -43.44 -1.70 -10.75
C TRP A 393 -42.11 -1.40 -10.04
N SER A 394 -42.21 -0.97 -8.80
CA SER A 394 -41.13 -1.00 -7.82
C SER A 394 -41.35 -2.25 -6.96
N TYR A 395 -40.26 -2.84 -6.43
CA TYR A 395 -40.36 -4.06 -5.63
C TYR A 395 -39.17 -4.19 -4.66
N ASP A 396 -39.39 -4.95 -3.61
CA ASP A 396 -38.36 -5.53 -2.74
C ASP A 396 -38.46 -7.06 -2.77
N ASP A 397 -37.79 -7.76 -1.88
CA ASP A 397 -37.84 -9.25 -1.85
C ASP A 397 -39.21 -9.84 -1.46
N THR A 398 -40.12 -9.03 -0.93
CA THR A 398 -41.41 -9.49 -0.39
C THR A 398 -42.61 -8.92 -1.15
N TYR A 399 -42.52 -7.68 -1.60
CA TYR A 399 -43.67 -6.95 -2.16
C TYR A 399 -43.31 -6.22 -3.45
N HIS A 400 -44.32 -5.99 -4.26
CA HIS A 400 -44.28 -5.08 -5.41
C HIS A 400 -45.34 -3.97 -5.22
N TRP A 401 -45.06 -2.78 -5.81
CA TRP A 401 -45.98 -1.62 -5.76
C TRP A 401 -45.69 -0.64 -6.91
N HIS A 402 -46.60 0.31 -7.12
CA HIS A 402 -46.35 1.45 -7.97
C HIS A 402 -45.95 2.68 -7.12
N ALA A 403 -44.78 3.20 -7.34
CA ALA A 403 -44.28 4.42 -6.69
C ALA A 403 -45.00 5.66 -7.27
N ALA A 404 -45.26 6.68 -6.43
CA ALA A 404 -45.81 7.93 -6.90
C ALA A 404 -44.83 8.70 -7.77
N THR A 405 -45.31 9.30 -8.87
CA THR A 405 -44.50 10.12 -9.79
C THR A 405 -44.44 11.58 -9.40
N CYS A 406 -45.20 12.00 -8.38
CA CYS A 406 -45.36 13.38 -7.93
C CYS A 406 -44.41 13.77 -6.79
N GLY A 407 -43.38 12.99 -6.52
CA GLY A 407 -42.38 13.26 -5.46
C GLY A 407 -42.89 13.02 -4.02
N HIS A 408 -44.10 12.43 -3.86
CA HIS A 408 -44.59 11.98 -2.58
C HIS A 408 -44.33 10.49 -2.39
N ASP A 409 -43.94 10.11 -1.19
CA ASP A 409 -43.61 8.74 -0.84
C ASP A 409 -44.90 7.92 -0.53
N VAL A 410 -45.80 7.88 -1.49
CA VAL A 410 -47.00 7.05 -1.46
C VAL A 410 -46.94 6.03 -2.54
N ILE A 411 -47.38 4.83 -2.23
CA ILE A 411 -47.36 3.68 -3.12
C ILE A 411 -48.82 3.23 -3.37
N SER A 412 -49.07 2.67 -4.55
CA SER A 412 -50.33 2.03 -4.87
C SER A 412 -50.13 0.59 -5.24
N SER A 413 -51.18 -0.20 -5.08
CA SER A 413 -51.20 -1.60 -5.50
C SER A 413 -50.09 -2.47 -4.83
N LYS A 414 -49.70 -2.18 -3.59
CA LYS A 414 -48.77 -3.01 -2.86
C LYS A 414 -49.36 -4.39 -2.61
N ALA A 415 -48.71 -5.43 -3.11
CA ALA A 415 -49.05 -6.81 -2.91
C ALA A 415 -47.79 -7.67 -2.76
N ALA A 416 -47.93 -8.79 -2.04
CA ALA A 416 -46.85 -9.79 -1.97
C ALA A 416 -46.58 -10.41 -3.35
N HIS A 417 -45.38 -10.85 -3.59
CA HIS A 417 -45.03 -11.54 -4.82
C HIS A 417 -45.78 -12.88 -4.93
N THR A 418 -46.22 -13.15 -6.17
CA THR A 418 -46.71 -14.47 -6.56
C THR A 418 -45.84 -14.95 -7.71
N TYR A 419 -45.02 -15.94 -7.47
CA TYR A 419 -44.05 -16.45 -8.44
C TYR A 419 -44.68 -17.49 -9.37
N GLY A 420 -44.39 -17.38 -10.65
CA GLY A 420 -44.78 -18.36 -11.67
C GLY A 420 -43.82 -19.54 -11.73
N GLU A 421 -44.04 -20.44 -12.67
CA GLU A 421 -43.14 -21.61 -12.92
C GLU A 421 -41.76 -21.17 -13.38
N ASP A 422 -41.64 -19.95 -13.92
CA ASP A 422 -40.39 -19.31 -14.33
C ASP A 422 -39.65 -18.63 -13.17
N HIS A 423 -40.08 -18.83 -11.92
CA HIS A 423 -39.57 -18.21 -10.72
C HIS A 423 -39.52 -16.66 -10.77
N LYS A 424 -40.33 -16.06 -11.60
CA LYS A 424 -40.53 -14.60 -11.64
C LYS A 424 -41.92 -14.23 -11.13
N CYS A 425 -41.98 -13.11 -10.43
CA CYS A 425 -43.27 -12.57 -10.02
C CYS A 425 -44.14 -12.29 -11.25
N THR A 426 -45.32 -12.89 -11.27
CA THR A 426 -46.30 -12.79 -12.39
C THR A 426 -46.78 -11.37 -12.64
N VAL A 427 -46.56 -10.44 -11.71
CA VAL A 427 -46.98 -9.06 -11.75
C VAL A 427 -45.82 -8.11 -12.07
N CYS A 428 -44.74 -8.13 -11.33
CA CYS A 428 -43.63 -7.17 -11.46
C CYS A 428 -42.39 -7.75 -12.15
N GLY A 429 -42.33 -9.07 -12.38
CA GLY A 429 -41.20 -9.74 -13.02
C GLY A 429 -39.95 -9.89 -12.12
N SER A 430 -40.03 -9.53 -10.82
CA SER A 430 -38.89 -9.74 -9.91
C SER A 430 -38.56 -11.22 -9.74
N ALA A 431 -37.30 -11.55 -9.65
CA ALA A 431 -36.86 -12.92 -9.38
C ALA A 431 -37.24 -13.37 -7.95
N ASP A 432 -37.59 -14.63 -7.81
CA ASP A 432 -37.77 -15.25 -6.50
C ASP A 432 -36.43 -15.27 -5.74
N PRO A 433 -36.31 -14.61 -4.58
CA PRO A 433 -35.06 -14.54 -3.82
C PRO A 433 -34.55 -15.93 -3.42
N THR A 434 -35.47 -16.89 -3.24
CA THR A 434 -35.11 -18.27 -2.89
C THR A 434 -34.48 -19.03 -4.06
N GLN A 435 -34.65 -18.58 -5.29
CA GLN A 435 -34.14 -19.18 -6.52
C GLN A 435 -33.04 -18.33 -7.17
N ALA A 436 -32.80 -17.14 -6.68
CA ALA A 436 -31.79 -16.23 -7.24
C ALA A 436 -30.38 -16.84 -7.20
N VAL A 437 -29.66 -16.73 -8.31
CA VAL A 437 -28.29 -17.18 -8.49
C VAL A 437 -27.30 -16.05 -8.20
N ALA A 438 -27.67 -14.80 -8.57
CA ALA A 438 -26.82 -13.65 -8.38
C ALA A 438 -27.61 -12.41 -7.95
N SER A 439 -26.92 -11.44 -7.38
CA SER A 439 -27.50 -10.13 -7.07
C SER A 439 -26.59 -8.97 -7.50
N ILE A 440 -27.22 -7.82 -7.76
CA ILE A 440 -26.54 -6.54 -7.99
C ILE A 440 -27.30 -5.48 -7.17
N ASN A 441 -26.61 -4.83 -6.23
CA ASN A 441 -27.24 -3.80 -5.39
C ASN A 441 -28.56 -4.27 -4.74
N GLY A 442 -28.60 -5.50 -4.25
CA GLY A 442 -29.78 -6.11 -3.62
C GLY A 442 -30.88 -6.52 -4.59
N LYS A 443 -30.71 -6.36 -5.90
CA LYS A 443 -31.63 -6.87 -6.90
C LYS A 443 -31.21 -8.27 -7.35
N ASN A 444 -32.16 -9.22 -7.26
CA ASN A 444 -31.94 -10.64 -7.53
C ASN A 444 -32.10 -10.99 -9.01
N TYR A 445 -31.29 -11.95 -9.48
CA TYR A 445 -31.27 -12.48 -10.85
C TYR A 445 -31.29 -14.02 -10.79
N LEU A 446 -32.07 -14.63 -11.65
CA LEU A 446 -32.21 -16.08 -11.70
C LEU A 446 -31.04 -16.79 -12.40
N THR A 447 -30.32 -16.06 -13.24
CA THR A 447 -29.14 -16.58 -13.94
C THR A 447 -27.97 -15.60 -13.83
N LEU A 448 -26.76 -16.14 -13.89
CA LEU A 448 -25.55 -15.31 -13.90
C LEU A 448 -25.51 -14.42 -15.17
N GLN A 449 -25.97 -14.93 -16.33
CA GLN A 449 -26.02 -14.16 -17.57
C GLN A 449 -26.93 -12.92 -17.47
N GLU A 450 -28.09 -13.05 -16.81
CA GLU A 450 -28.97 -11.90 -16.58
C GLU A 450 -28.27 -10.82 -15.72
N ALA A 451 -27.51 -11.24 -14.70
CA ALA A 451 -26.78 -10.31 -13.83
C ALA A 451 -25.63 -9.61 -14.57
N VAL A 452 -24.76 -10.35 -15.24
CA VAL A 452 -23.61 -9.75 -15.96
C VAL A 452 -24.03 -8.86 -17.13
N ALA A 453 -25.19 -9.12 -17.75
CA ALA A 453 -25.72 -8.27 -18.80
C ALA A 453 -26.12 -6.85 -18.32
N VAL A 454 -26.36 -6.68 -17.02
CA VAL A 454 -26.64 -5.38 -16.41
C VAL A 454 -25.36 -4.56 -16.24
N GLY A 455 -24.29 -5.13 -15.78
CA GLY A 455 -23.03 -4.45 -15.47
C GLY A 455 -22.89 -4.10 -13.96
N GLY A 456 -21.67 -3.82 -13.51
CA GLY A 456 -21.39 -3.43 -12.13
C GLY A 456 -20.95 -4.60 -11.23
N GLU A 457 -21.19 -4.51 -9.93
CA GLU A 457 -20.77 -5.50 -8.95
C GLU A 457 -21.80 -6.62 -8.82
N VAL A 458 -21.45 -7.80 -9.30
CA VAL A 458 -22.26 -9.02 -9.29
C VAL A 458 -21.80 -9.91 -8.16
N LYS A 459 -22.69 -10.25 -7.23
CA LYS A 459 -22.41 -11.19 -6.16
C LYS A 459 -23.16 -12.50 -6.40
N LEU A 460 -22.47 -13.63 -6.35
CA LEU A 460 -23.10 -14.94 -6.39
C LEU A 460 -23.81 -15.24 -5.06
N LEU A 461 -25.04 -15.73 -5.16
CA LEU A 461 -25.87 -16.13 -4.02
C LEU A 461 -25.95 -17.64 -3.89
N LYS A 462 -25.85 -18.37 -5.01
CA LYS A 462 -25.90 -19.82 -5.11
C LYS A 462 -24.87 -20.35 -6.10
N ASP A 463 -24.62 -21.66 -6.03
CA ASP A 463 -23.92 -22.35 -7.09
C ASP A 463 -24.69 -22.23 -8.42
N ALA A 464 -23.95 -22.03 -9.49
CA ALA A 464 -24.49 -21.86 -10.84
C ALA A 464 -24.07 -23.02 -11.74
N ASP A 465 -25.03 -23.88 -12.13
CA ASP A 465 -24.82 -24.87 -13.17
C ASP A 465 -25.22 -24.28 -14.52
N LEU A 466 -24.24 -24.04 -15.38
CA LEU A 466 -24.41 -23.33 -16.62
C LEU A 466 -24.88 -24.27 -17.73
N SER A 467 -25.93 -23.87 -18.43
CA SER A 467 -26.38 -24.54 -19.67
C SER A 467 -25.83 -23.87 -20.93
N GLU A 468 -25.28 -22.69 -20.82
CA GLU A 468 -24.64 -21.90 -21.89
C GLU A 468 -23.48 -21.10 -21.29
N THR A 469 -22.47 -20.79 -22.14
CA THR A 469 -21.38 -19.88 -21.78
C THR A 469 -21.92 -18.52 -21.37
N VAL A 470 -21.47 -18.01 -20.25
CA VAL A 470 -21.77 -16.66 -19.78
C VAL A 470 -20.90 -15.64 -20.50
N ILE A 471 -21.53 -14.73 -21.25
CA ILE A 471 -20.84 -13.70 -22.02
C ILE A 471 -20.75 -12.40 -21.21
N VAL A 472 -19.53 -11.93 -20.98
CA VAL A 472 -19.25 -10.66 -20.32
C VAL A 472 -18.78 -9.64 -21.36
N ALA A 473 -19.62 -8.65 -21.66
CA ALA A 473 -19.35 -7.58 -22.63
C ALA A 473 -19.44 -6.18 -22.01
N LYS A 474 -19.29 -6.08 -20.68
CA LYS A 474 -19.33 -4.85 -19.91
C LYS A 474 -18.30 -4.92 -18.77
N ALA A 475 -18.08 -3.80 -18.10
CA ALA A 475 -17.32 -3.79 -16.85
C ALA A 475 -18.11 -4.49 -15.75
N ILE A 476 -17.52 -5.54 -15.19
CA ILE A 476 -18.11 -6.42 -14.17
C ILE A 476 -17.06 -6.70 -13.09
N LYS A 477 -17.46 -6.57 -11.83
CA LYS A 477 -16.75 -7.17 -10.71
C LYS A 477 -17.59 -8.32 -10.17
N LEU A 478 -17.11 -9.55 -10.35
CA LEU A 478 -17.81 -10.77 -9.96
C LEU A 478 -17.23 -11.30 -8.64
N ASP A 479 -18.01 -11.17 -7.57
CA ASP A 479 -17.71 -11.82 -6.27
C ASP A 479 -18.26 -13.23 -6.28
N LEU A 480 -17.38 -14.21 -6.24
CA LEU A 480 -17.75 -15.63 -6.19
C LEU A 480 -18.42 -16.04 -4.86
N ASN A 481 -18.17 -15.30 -3.78
CA ASN A 481 -18.86 -15.46 -2.48
C ASN A 481 -18.93 -16.92 -1.99
N GLY A 482 -17.85 -17.67 -2.15
CA GLY A 482 -17.76 -19.09 -1.74
C GLY A 482 -18.60 -20.06 -2.59
N LYS A 483 -19.07 -19.64 -3.77
CA LYS A 483 -19.96 -20.45 -4.63
C LYS A 483 -19.20 -21.06 -5.80
N THR A 484 -19.82 -22.05 -6.41
CA THR A 484 -19.30 -22.75 -7.58
C THR A 484 -20.06 -22.37 -8.85
N ILE A 485 -19.31 -22.04 -9.89
CA ILE A 485 -19.81 -21.96 -11.26
C ILE A 485 -19.32 -23.21 -11.98
N SER A 486 -20.24 -24.01 -12.52
CA SER A 486 -19.93 -25.26 -13.21
C SER A 486 -20.88 -25.49 -14.39
N ASN A 487 -20.64 -26.57 -15.12
CA ASN A 487 -21.56 -27.08 -16.14
C ASN A 487 -21.66 -28.59 -16.04
N THR A 488 -22.89 -29.10 -16.16
CA THR A 488 -23.16 -30.54 -16.29
C THR A 488 -23.29 -30.96 -17.75
N ASN A 489 -23.72 -30.06 -18.63
CA ASN A 489 -23.84 -30.28 -20.07
C ASN A 489 -22.61 -29.69 -20.80
N ASP A 490 -22.31 -30.24 -21.98
CA ASP A 490 -21.25 -29.71 -22.81
C ASP A 490 -21.56 -28.30 -23.28
N LEU A 491 -20.56 -27.40 -23.09
CA LEU A 491 -20.61 -25.99 -23.53
C LEU A 491 -19.73 -25.73 -24.74
N TRP A 492 -18.70 -26.55 -24.96
CA TRP A 492 -17.73 -26.36 -26.03
C TRP A 492 -18.41 -26.28 -27.39
N GLU A 493 -18.20 -25.17 -28.09
CA GLU A 493 -18.75 -24.89 -29.41
C GLU A 493 -20.28 -25.06 -29.53
N LYS A 494 -21.00 -24.98 -28.41
CA LYS A 494 -22.46 -24.99 -28.42
C LYS A 494 -23.04 -23.84 -29.25
N ARG A 495 -22.37 -22.71 -29.18
CA ARG A 495 -22.48 -21.60 -30.16
C ARG A 495 -21.07 -21.34 -30.71
N THR A 496 -20.97 -20.63 -31.82
CA THR A 496 -19.68 -20.20 -32.38
C THR A 496 -18.88 -19.48 -31.30
N ASP A 497 -17.63 -19.90 -31.10
CA ASP A 497 -16.67 -19.33 -30.17
C ASP A 497 -17.02 -19.46 -28.66
N ASP A 498 -17.92 -20.38 -28.27
CA ASP A 498 -18.13 -20.76 -26.88
C ASP A 498 -17.09 -21.78 -26.45
N TRP A 499 -16.09 -21.38 -25.63
CA TRP A 499 -14.98 -22.25 -25.23
C TRP A 499 -14.84 -22.42 -23.73
N SER A 500 -15.64 -21.70 -22.93
CA SER A 500 -15.47 -21.63 -21.46
C SER A 500 -16.78 -21.46 -20.71
N LEU A 501 -16.72 -21.59 -19.38
CA LEU A 501 -17.84 -21.24 -18.52
C LEU A 501 -18.16 -19.74 -18.64
N ILE A 502 -17.14 -18.90 -18.62
CA ILE A 502 -17.25 -17.43 -18.77
C ILE A 502 -16.36 -16.98 -19.92
N SER A 503 -16.93 -16.30 -20.91
CA SER A 503 -16.20 -15.68 -22.01
C SER A 503 -16.25 -14.16 -21.90
N VAL A 504 -15.08 -13.51 -21.79
CA VAL A 504 -14.97 -12.05 -21.74
C VAL A 504 -14.71 -11.54 -23.16
N ARG A 505 -15.67 -10.79 -23.70
CA ARG A 505 -15.68 -10.37 -25.11
C ARG A 505 -15.65 -8.86 -25.27
N ALA A 506 -15.69 -8.38 -26.50
CA ALA A 506 -15.62 -6.95 -26.84
C ALA A 506 -16.40 -6.05 -25.88
N GLY A 507 -15.71 -5.09 -25.26
CA GLY A 507 -16.26 -4.18 -24.24
C GLY A 507 -16.29 -4.74 -22.83
N GLY A 508 -15.91 -6.02 -22.65
CA GLY A 508 -15.82 -6.67 -21.34
C GLY A 508 -14.55 -6.26 -20.60
N ASP A 509 -14.72 -5.96 -19.31
CA ASP A 509 -13.65 -5.77 -18.33
C ASP A 509 -14.10 -6.49 -17.07
N LEU A 510 -13.68 -7.75 -16.91
CA LEU A 510 -14.12 -8.62 -15.83
C LEU A 510 -13.05 -8.67 -14.73
N THR A 511 -13.45 -8.34 -13.52
CA THR A 511 -12.66 -8.66 -12.31
C THR A 511 -13.35 -9.76 -11.53
N ILE A 512 -12.65 -10.88 -11.27
CA ILE A 512 -13.14 -11.99 -10.43
C ILE A 512 -12.48 -11.91 -9.07
N THR A 513 -13.29 -11.95 -8.02
CA THR A 513 -12.85 -11.82 -6.64
C THR A 513 -13.64 -12.77 -5.72
N GLY A 514 -13.26 -12.80 -4.44
CA GLY A 514 -13.89 -13.67 -3.44
C GLY A 514 -13.44 -15.14 -3.54
N ASP A 515 -13.67 -15.87 -2.47
CA ASP A 515 -13.48 -17.32 -2.46
C ASP A 515 -14.59 -17.99 -3.27
N GLY A 516 -14.27 -19.00 -4.04
CA GLY A 516 -15.23 -19.75 -4.84
C GLY A 516 -14.53 -20.50 -5.97
N THR A 517 -15.30 -21.21 -6.78
CA THR A 517 -14.73 -22.11 -7.79
C THR A 517 -15.41 -21.94 -9.14
N LEU A 518 -14.61 -21.86 -10.21
CA LEU A 518 -15.06 -22.13 -11.58
C LEU A 518 -14.57 -23.53 -11.94
N GLN A 519 -15.49 -24.48 -12.04
CA GLN A 519 -15.23 -25.89 -12.28
C GLN A 519 -15.82 -26.30 -13.62
N ALA A 520 -15.03 -26.30 -14.68
CA ALA A 520 -15.46 -26.83 -15.96
C ALA A 520 -15.66 -28.36 -15.90
N LYS A 521 -16.58 -28.85 -16.72
CA LYS A 521 -16.81 -30.26 -16.87
C LYS A 521 -15.60 -30.94 -17.51
N GLU A 522 -15.25 -32.14 -17.06
CA GLU A 522 -14.18 -32.95 -17.64
C GLU A 522 -14.48 -33.24 -19.12
N ASN A 523 -13.47 -33.10 -19.96
CA ASN A 523 -13.52 -33.26 -21.43
C ASN A 523 -14.44 -32.26 -22.15
N ASP A 524 -14.66 -31.06 -21.59
CA ASP A 524 -15.49 -30.03 -22.20
C ASP A 524 -14.72 -28.71 -22.36
N CYS A 525 -14.90 -27.73 -21.49
CA CYS A 525 -14.53 -26.35 -21.75
C CYS A 525 -13.41 -25.83 -20.82
N TYR A 526 -12.94 -24.59 -21.04
CA TYR A 526 -12.09 -23.84 -20.15
C TYR A 526 -12.90 -23.22 -19.00
N ALA A 527 -12.25 -22.77 -17.93
CA ALA A 527 -12.99 -22.04 -16.90
C ALA A 527 -13.31 -20.60 -17.38
N VAL A 528 -12.31 -19.89 -17.94
CA VAL A 528 -12.52 -18.54 -18.51
C VAL A 528 -11.73 -18.37 -19.79
N ASP A 529 -12.28 -17.63 -20.74
CA ASP A 529 -11.55 -17.15 -21.91
C ASP A 529 -11.71 -15.64 -22.12
N VAL A 530 -10.73 -15.04 -22.82
CA VAL A 530 -10.68 -13.61 -23.15
C VAL A 530 -10.56 -13.44 -24.66
N GLN A 531 -11.50 -12.76 -25.27
CA GLN A 531 -11.60 -12.54 -26.71
C GLN A 531 -11.77 -11.04 -27.05
N ASP A 532 -11.61 -10.69 -28.30
CA ASP A 532 -11.98 -9.39 -28.90
C ASP A 532 -11.36 -8.15 -28.22
N GLY A 533 -10.16 -8.29 -27.65
CA GLY A 533 -9.49 -7.20 -26.95
C GLY A 533 -10.01 -6.88 -25.55
N ALA A 534 -10.79 -7.77 -24.96
CA ALA A 534 -11.35 -7.63 -23.63
C ALA A 534 -10.29 -7.75 -22.53
N LYS A 535 -10.68 -7.48 -21.29
CA LYS A 535 -9.80 -7.55 -20.10
C LYS A 535 -10.37 -8.47 -19.04
N LEU A 536 -9.47 -9.24 -18.44
CA LEU A 536 -9.76 -10.10 -17.30
C LEU A 536 -8.73 -9.85 -16.19
N THR A 537 -9.20 -9.54 -15.01
CA THR A 537 -8.39 -9.51 -13.78
C THR A 537 -8.90 -10.57 -12.82
N ILE A 538 -8.02 -11.41 -12.31
CA ILE A 538 -8.35 -12.41 -11.29
C ILE A 538 -7.62 -12.05 -10.00
N GLU A 539 -8.39 -11.72 -8.98
CA GLU A 539 -7.86 -11.38 -7.65
C GLU A 539 -7.85 -12.58 -6.72
N ASN A 540 -8.85 -13.46 -6.81
CA ASN A 540 -8.94 -14.70 -6.03
C ASN A 540 -9.90 -15.71 -6.70
N GLY A 541 -10.02 -16.91 -6.13
CA GLY A 541 -10.87 -18.01 -6.59
C GLY A 541 -10.08 -19.23 -7.04
N THR A 542 -10.78 -20.31 -7.32
CA THR A 542 -10.22 -21.57 -7.86
C THR A 542 -10.72 -21.78 -9.28
N PHE A 543 -9.80 -22.02 -10.20
CA PHE A 543 -10.10 -22.14 -11.63
C PHE A 543 -9.63 -23.51 -12.14
N VAL A 544 -10.59 -24.34 -12.49
CA VAL A 544 -10.36 -25.70 -12.97
C VAL A 544 -10.95 -25.82 -14.37
N GLY A 545 -10.11 -25.76 -15.37
CA GLY A 545 -10.51 -25.96 -16.77
C GLY A 545 -10.33 -27.42 -17.20
N ASN A 546 -10.76 -27.75 -18.41
CA ASN A 546 -10.43 -29.05 -18.98
C ASN A 546 -8.98 -29.06 -19.52
N VAL A 547 -8.67 -28.26 -20.56
CA VAL A 547 -7.32 -28.16 -21.17
C VAL A 547 -6.58 -26.92 -20.65
N HIS A 548 -7.30 -25.82 -20.44
CA HIS A 548 -6.79 -24.59 -19.87
C HIS A 548 -7.71 -24.11 -18.75
N ALA A 549 -7.15 -23.61 -17.67
CA ALA A 549 -7.94 -22.90 -16.68
C ALA A 549 -8.35 -21.52 -17.24
N VAL A 550 -7.39 -20.80 -17.84
CA VAL A 550 -7.68 -19.53 -18.52
C VAL A 550 -7.00 -19.50 -19.89
N TYR A 551 -7.75 -19.10 -20.88
CA TYR A 551 -7.27 -18.95 -22.26
C TYR A 551 -7.44 -17.52 -22.78
N VAL A 552 -6.42 -16.94 -23.38
CA VAL A 552 -6.47 -15.60 -23.96
C VAL A 552 -6.33 -15.70 -25.49
N TYR A 553 -7.44 -15.64 -26.16
CA TYR A 553 -7.41 -15.58 -27.63
C TYR A 553 -6.93 -14.21 -28.12
N GLN A 554 -7.56 -13.12 -27.60
CA GLN A 554 -7.15 -11.75 -27.88
C GLN A 554 -7.61 -10.84 -26.73
N GLY A 555 -6.70 -10.12 -26.09
CA GLY A 555 -6.97 -9.23 -24.94
C GLY A 555 -5.94 -9.38 -23.85
N GLU A 556 -6.30 -8.99 -22.65
CA GLU A 556 -5.38 -8.93 -21.52
C GLU A 556 -5.89 -9.75 -20.34
N LEU A 557 -5.04 -10.60 -19.78
CA LEU A 557 -5.24 -11.29 -18.51
C LEU A 557 -4.25 -10.76 -17.48
N THR A 558 -4.74 -10.37 -16.30
CA THR A 558 -3.94 -10.08 -15.12
C THR A 558 -4.31 -11.04 -13.99
N VAL A 559 -3.38 -11.85 -13.56
CA VAL A 559 -3.52 -12.78 -12.43
C VAL A 559 -2.83 -12.20 -11.21
N LYS A 560 -3.61 -11.84 -10.19
CA LYS A 560 -3.11 -11.31 -8.91
C LYS A 560 -3.18 -12.32 -7.77
N GLY A 561 -3.99 -13.38 -7.94
CA GLY A 561 -4.21 -14.41 -6.93
C GLY A 561 -4.96 -15.59 -7.52
N GLY A 562 -5.50 -16.46 -6.64
CA GLY A 562 -6.27 -17.63 -7.03
C GLY A 562 -5.46 -18.92 -7.22
N ALA A 563 -6.16 -20.02 -7.45
CA ALA A 563 -5.59 -21.35 -7.66
C ALA A 563 -6.02 -21.91 -9.03
N TYR A 564 -5.08 -22.45 -9.77
CA TYR A 564 -5.27 -22.82 -11.16
C TYR A 564 -4.84 -24.26 -11.41
N SER A 565 -5.70 -25.04 -12.05
CA SER A 565 -5.42 -26.41 -12.46
C SER A 565 -6.23 -26.82 -13.68
N ILE A 566 -5.88 -27.96 -14.28
CA ILE A 566 -6.61 -28.56 -15.38
C ILE A 566 -6.97 -30.01 -15.08
N GLN A 567 -8.00 -30.50 -15.72
CA GLN A 567 -8.49 -31.89 -15.52
C GLN A 567 -7.87 -32.88 -16.51
N GLN A 568 -7.53 -32.42 -17.70
CA GLN A 568 -6.96 -33.29 -18.73
C GLN A 568 -5.59 -33.80 -18.30
N LYS A 569 -5.44 -35.12 -18.35
CA LYS A 569 -4.18 -35.81 -18.06
C LYS A 569 -3.51 -36.20 -19.35
N TYR A 570 -2.28 -35.73 -19.55
CA TYR A 570 -1.47 -36.15 -20.70
C TYR A 570 -0.66 -37.40 -20.32
N PRO A 571 -0.85 -38.53 -21.03
CA PRO A 571 -0.20 -39.79 -20.67
C PRO A 571 1.30 -39.84 -21.03
N ASP A 572 1.80 -38.87 -21.76
CA ASP A 572 3.17 -38.82 -22.25
C ASP A 572 3.98 -37.80 -21.43
N ALA A 573 4.96 -38.28 -20.66
CA ALA A 573 5.87 -37.43 -19.90
C ALA A 573 6.65 -36.41 -20.73
N ALA A 574 6.77 -36.62 -22.05
CA ALA A 574 7.38 -35.67 -22.96
C ALA A 574 6.44 -34.52 -23.35
N LYS A 575 5.16 -34.57 -22.98
CA LYS A 575 4.15 -33.51 -23.18
C LYS A 575 3.63 -33.00 -21.85
N ALA A 576 4.45 -33.06 -20.83
CA ALA A 576 4.07 -32.77 -19.43
C ALA A 576 3.78 -31.29 -19.10
N ASP A 577 3.85 -30.38 -20.06
CA ASP A 577 3.47 -28.99 -19.85
C ASP A 577 1.94 -28.89 -19.88
N GLU A 578 1.36 -28.94 -18.72
CA GLU A 578 -0.06 -28.65 -18.55
C GLU A 578 -0.25 -27.15 -18.69
N PHE A 579 -0.75 -26.68 -19.83
CA PHE A 579 -0.93 -25.27 -20.15
C PHE A 579 -2.11 -24.65 -19.39
N VAL A 580 -1.97 -24.53 -18.08
CA VAL A 580 -3.00 -23.98 -17.18
C VAL A 580 -3.41 -22.57 -17.59
N LEU A 581 -2.44 -21.74 -17.97
CA LEU A 581 -2.62 -20.46 -18.67
C LEU A 581 -2.08 -20.56 -20.07
N ASN A 582 -2.82 -20.08 -21.06
CA ASN A 582 -2.40 -20.14 -22.45
C ASN A 582 -2.94 -18.96 -23.27
N CYS A 583 -2.24 -18.60 -24.36
CA CYS A 583 -2.67 -17.63 -25.35
C CYS A 583 -2.87 -18.28 -26.71
N TYR A 584 -3.45 -17.56 -27.63
CA TYR A 584 -3.38 -17.88 -29.06
C TYR A 584 -2.03 -17.40 -29.62
N ASP A 585 -1.18 -18.30 -30.07
CA ASP A 585 0.21 -18.07 -30.48
C ASP A 585 0.40 -16.84 -31.39
N ALA A 586 -0.47 -16.67 -32.40
CA ALA A 586 -0.33 -15.58 -33.33
C ALA A 586 -0.61 -14.23 -32.71
N ASN A 587 -1.57 -14.19 -31.79
CA ASN A 587 -1.97 -12.97 -31.08
C ASN A 587 -0.97 -12.62 -29.95
N PHE A 588 -0.38 -13.61 -29.32
CA PHE A 588 0.73 -13.40 -28.38
C PHE A 588 1.96 -12.80 -29.10
N LYS A 589 2.36 -13.39 -30.23
CA LYS A 589 3.50 -12.91 -31.03
C LYS A 589 3.33 -11.49 -31.57
N ASN A 590 2.12 -11.10 -31.94
CA ASN A 590 1.82 -9.73 -32.41
C ASN A 590 1.45 -8.75 -31.28
N GLY A 591 1.42 -9.21 -30.01
CA GLY A 591 1.16 -8.40 -28.83
C GLY A 591 -0.31 -8.06 -28.57
N THR A 592 -1.27 -8.71 -29.26
CA THR A 592 -2.71 -8.51 -29.07
C THR A 592 -3.33 -9.46 -28.04
N ALA A 593 -2.58 -10.48 -27.60
CA ALA A 593 -2.89 -11.31 -26.45
C ALA A 593 -1.77 -11.17 -25.42
N LYS A 594 -2.11 -10.96 -24.15
CA LYS A 594 -1.15 -10.74 -23.08
C LYS A 594 -1.61 -11.39 -21.78
N ILE A 595 -0.67 -12.07 -21.10
CA ILE A 595 -0.85 -12.58 -19.74
C ILE A 595 0.18 -11.94 -18.84
N THR A 596 -0.24 -11.48 -17.68
CA THR A 596 0.61 -10.92 -16.63
C THR A 596 0.26 -11.57 -15.31
N VAL A 597 1.24 -12.20 -14.66
CA VAL A 597 1.04 -12.92 -13.39
C VAL A 597 1.83 -12.22 -12.28
N THR A 598 1.14 -11.81 -11.22
CA THR A 598 1.70 -11.17 -10.02
C THR A 598 1.36 -11.93 -8.74
N GLY A 599 0.61 -13.04 -8.85
CA GLY A 599 0.23 -13.88 -7.72
C GLY A 599 -0.44 -15.16 -8.19
N GLY A 600 -0.91 -15.95 -7.24
CA GLY A 600 -1.64 -17.20 -7.49
C GLY A 600 -0.79 -18.47 -7.41
N THR A 601 -1.49 -19.60 -7.34
CA THR A 601 -0.88 -20.94 -7.28
C THR A 601 -1.28 -21.76 -8.50
N PHE A 602 -0.32 -22.49 -9.07
CA PHE A 602 -0.46 -23.21 -10.33
C PHE A 602 -0.06 -24.67 -10.13
N GLU A 603 -0.93 -25.57 -10.48
CA GLU A 603 -0.65 -27.00 -10.40
C GLU A 603 0.02 -27.46 -11.71
N LYS A 604 1.21 -28.09 -11.62
CA LYS A 604 2.01 -28.61 -12.72
C LYS A 604 2.29 -27.61 -13.85
N PHE A 605 2.35 -26.34 -13.51
CA PHE A 605 2.60 -25.25 -14.45
C PHE A 605 3.48 -24.18 -13.80
N ASN A 606 4.66 -23.97 -14.36
CA ASN A 606 5.54 -22.87 -13.93
C ASN A 606 5.32 -21.64 -14.81
N PRO A 607 4.59 -20.61 -14.35
CA PRO A 607 4.30 -19.44 -15.20
C PRO A 607 5.53 -18.58 -15.52
N ALA A 608 6.66 -18.78 -14.82
CA ALA A 608 7.92 -18.08 -15.10
C ALA A 608 8.79 -18.80 -16.15
N ASN A 609 8.50 -20.06 -16.45
CA ASN A 609 9.27 -20.86 -17.42
C ASN A 609 8.39 -21.99 -17.93
N CYS A 610 7.49 -21.72 -18.81
CA CYS A 610 6.60 -22.70 -19.42
C CYS A 610 6.86 -22.80 -20.93
N ALA A 611 6.10 -23.66 -21.59
CA ALA A 611 6.15 -23.83 -23.05
C ALA A 611 4.88 -23.36 -23.76
N ALA A 612 4.00 -22.63 -23.09
CA ALA A 612 2.69 -22.22 -23.61
C ALA A 612 2.80 -21.49 -24.95
N GLU A 613 3.76 -20.56 -25.11
CA GLU A 613 4.01 -19.82 -26.35
C GLU A 613 5.39 -20.16 -26.96
N GLY A 614 5.93 -21.30 -26.62
CA GLY A 614 7.29 -21.76 -26.92
C GLY A 614 8.15 -21.89 -25.67
N ALA A 615 9.21 -22.69 -25.79
CA ALA A 615 10.09 -22.97 -24.65
C ALA A 615 10.64 -21.68 -24.01
N GLY A 616 10.53 -21.56 -22.68
CA GLY A 616 11.00 -20.41 -21.92
C GLY A 616 10.01 -19.25 -21.82
N THR A 617 8.75 -19.46 -22.16
CA THR A 617 7.71 -18.46 -21.99
C THR A 617 7.60 -18.05 -20.51
N ASN A 618 7.62 -16.76 -20.24
CA ASN A 618 7.49 -16.17 -18.92
C ASN A 618 6.30 -15.19 -18.89
N PHE A 619 5.28 -15.52 -18.12
CA PHE A 619 4.11 -14.68 -17.86
C PHE A 619 4.24 -13.87 -16.56
N VAL A 620 5.25 -14.17 -15.72
CA VAL A 620 5.42 -13.51 -14.43
C VAL A 620 5.96 -12.10 -14.63
N ALA A 621 5.32 -11.15 -13.98
CA ALA A 621 5.72 -9.75 -14.05
C ALA A 621 7.09 -9.49 -13.41
N ALA A 622 7.77 -8.45 -13.85
CA ALA A 622 8.99 -8.00 -13.17
C ALA A 622 8.72 -7.71 -11.68
N GLY A 623 9.66 -8.06 -10.84
CA GLY A 623 9.51 -7.94 -9.38
C GLY A 623 8.78 -9.09 -8.69
N TYR A 624 8.42 -10.14 -9.45
CA TYR A 624 7.79 -11.35 -8.95
C TYR A 624 8.58 -12.59 -9.39
N ALA A 625 8.41 -13.69 -8.68
CA ALA A 625 9.01 -14.98 -9.04
C ALA A 625 8.07 -16.14 -8.77
N ALA A 626 8.19 -17.19 -9.58
CA ALA A 626 7.51 -18.45 -9.35
C ALA A 626 8.35 -19.33 -8.42
N LYS A 627 7.81 -19.63 -7.24
CA LYS A 627 8.40 -20.50 -6.22
C LYS A 627 7.81 -21.89 -6.35
N ASN A 628 8.66 -22.91 -6.51
CA ASN A 628 8.23 -24.30 -6.46
C ASN A 628 7.95 -24.71 -5.00
N LEU A 629 6.71 -25.05 -4.68
CA LEU A 629 6.30 -25.42 -3.32
C LEU A 629 6.66 -26.88 -3.04
N LYS A 630 6.13 -27.80 -3.79
CA LYS A 630 6.37 -29.28 -3.84
C LYS A 630 5.41 -29.86 -4.86
N ASP A 631 5.64 -31.08 -5.30
CA ASP A 631 4.74 -31.86 -6.15
C ASP A 631 4.29 -31.10 -7.42
N ASP A 632 5.26 -30.40 -8.05
CA ASP A 632 5.07 -29.57 -9.24
C ASP A 632 4.02 -28.44 -9.08
N LYS A 633 3.82 -27.99 -7.87
CA LYS A 633 2.98 -26.82 -7.57
C LYS A 633 3.83 -25.57 -7.44
N TYR A 634 3.44 -24.52 -8.14
CA TYR A 634 4.15 -23.24 -8.17
C TYR A 634 3.27 -22.13 -7.59
N GLU A 635 3.90 -21.23 -6.83
CA GLU A 635 3.28 -20.02 -6.30
C GLU A 635 4.03 -18.81 -6.80
N VAL A 636 3.33 -17.81 -7.33
CA VAL A 636 3.95 -16.55 -7.70
C VAL A 636 3.91 -15.59 -6.52
N VAL A 637 5.08 -15.12 -6.13
CA VAL A 637 5.28 -14.24 -4.97
C VAL A 637 6.05 -12.99 -5.37
N ALA A 638 5.82 -11.89 -4.66
CA ALA A 638 6.62 -10.68 -4.82
C ALA A 638 8.06 -10.94 -4.35
N LEU A 639 9.04 -10.43 -5.10
CA LEU A 639 10.46 -10.47 -4.76
C LEU A 639 10.87 -9.35 -3.81
N PHE A 640 10.11 -8.26 -3.79
CA PHE A 640 10.41 -7.02 -3.07
C PHE A 640 9.20 -6.58 -2.23
N ASP A 641 9.43 -5.72 -1.25
CA ASP A 641 8.38 -5.24 -0.34
C ASP A 641 7.37 -4.29 -0.99
N GLY A 642 7.56 -3.95 -2.26
CA GLY A 642 6.69 -3.09 -3.05
C GLY A 642 7.45 -2.37 -4.15
N GLY A 643 6.74 -1.47 -4.82
CA GLY A 643 7.23 -0.73 -5.97
C GLY A 643 7.06 -1.48 -7.29
N THR A 644 7.18 -0.73 -8.37
CA THR A 644 7.12 -1.23 -9.75
C THR A 644 8.49 -1.18 -10.45
N GLY A 645 9.52 -0.72 -9.72
CA GLY A 645 10.88 -0.60 -10.24
C GLY A 645 11.12 0.60 -11.12
N THR A 646 10.19 1.57 -11.15
CA THR A 646 10.40 2.85 -11.85
C THR A 646 11.13 3.86 -10.95
N ALA A 647 11.53 5.00 -11.50
CA ALA A 647 12.17 6.06 -10.73
C ALA A 647 11.21 6.68 -9.70
N GLU A 648 9.92 6.77 -10.04
CA GLU A 648 8.86 7.30 -9.20
C GLU A 648 8.38 6.29 -8.15
N ASP A 649 8.50 4.98 -8.44
CA ASP A 649 8.04 3.90 -7.60
C ASP A 649 9.08 2.75 -7.61
N PRO A 650 10.25 2.92 -6.96
CA PRO A 650 11.32 1.94 -6.96
C PRO A 650 10.96 0.67 -6.18
N PHE A 651 11.52 -0.47 -6.57
CA PHE A 651 11.42 -1.69 -5.77
C PHE A 651 12.06 -1.50 -4.39
N LEU A 652 11.33 -1.89 -3.35
CA LEU A 652 11.75 -1.71 -1.96
C LEU A 652 12.50 -2.94 -1.46
N ILE A 653 13.70 -2.72 -0.90
CA ILE A 653 14.61 -3.78 -0.44
C ILE A 653 14.93 -3.58 1.03
N ALA A 654 14.70 -4.62 1.83
CA ALA A 654 14.94 -4.61 3.27
C ALA A 654 15.80 -5.80 3.76
N THR A 655 15.97 -6.86 2.94
CA THR A 655 16.66 -8.09 3.34
C THR A 655 17.75 -8.51 2.36
N SER A 656 18.64 -9.43 2.80
CA SER A 656 19.68 -10.02 1.95
C SER A 656 19.09 -10.82 0.78
N GLU A 657 18.00 -11.55 1.01
CA GLU A 657 17.30 -12.32 -0.02
C GLU A 657 16.72 -11.39 -1.09
N GLN A 658 16.10 -10.28 -0.67
CA GLN A 658 15.59 -9.26 -1.61
C GLN A 658 16.73 -8.57 -2.36
N PHE A 659 17.86 -8.32 -1.70
CA PHE A 659 19.05 -7.81 -2.35
C PHE A 659 19.54 -8.77 -3.44
N LYS A 660 19.63 -10.07 -3.15
CA LYS A 660 19.96 -11.12 -4.14
C LYS A 660 18.94 -11.21 -5.28
N ALA A 661 17.67 -10.97 -4.98
CA ALA A 661 16.60 -11.04 -5.97
C ALA A 661 16.74 -10.01 -7.10
N ILE A 662 17.55 -8.97 -6.94
CA ILE A 662 17.94 -8.03 -8.01
C ILE A 662 18.48 -8.78 -9.22
N ASP A 663 19.25 -9.87 -9.03
CA ASP A 663 19.79 -10.69 -10.10
C ASP A 663 18.72 -11.30 -11.02
N GLN A 664 17.51 -11.52 -10.52
CA GLN A 664 16.42 -12.11 -11.30
C GLN A 664 15.86 -11.16 -12.35
N LEU A 665 16.15 -9.87 -12.24
CA LEU A 665 15.75 -8.85 -13.20
C LEU A 665 16.75 -8.65 -14.35
N ASN A 666 17.82 -9.47 -14.40
CA ASN A 666 18.76 -9.65 -15.53
C ASN A 666 19.19 -8.36 -16.25
N GLY A 667 19.81 -7.44 -15.52
CA GLY A 667 20.44 -6.24 -16.11
C GLY A 667 19.50 -5.20 -16.69
N ALA A 668 18.20 -5.31 -16.48
CA ALA A 668 17.25 -4.27 -16.85
C ALA A 668 17.43 -3.03 -15.96
N SER A 669 17.16 -1.84 -16.53
CA SER A 669 17.31 -0.54 -15.83
C SER A 669 16.15 -0.30 -14.86
N TYR A 670 16.11 -1.04 -13.75
CA TYR A 670 15.16 -0.81 -12.67
C TYR A 670 15.74 0.07 -11.57
N CYS A 671 14.87 0.69 -10.82
CA CYS A 671 15.21 1.46 -9.64
C CYS A 671 14.89 0.67 -8.38
N PHE A 672 15.84 0.64 -7.44
CA PHE A 672 15.75 -0.05 -6.17
C PHE A 672 16.02 0.94 -5.04
N LYS A 673 15.28 0.82 -3.95
CA LYS A 673 15.46 1.64 -2.76
C LYS A 673 15.60 0.75 -1.53
N GLN A 674 16.71 0.89 -0.83
CA GLN A 674 16.93 0.21 0.43
C GLN A 674 16.12 0.89 1.55
N THR A 675 15.38 0.11 2.33
CA THR A 675 14.47 0.61 3.36
C THR A 675 14.89 0.21 4.78
N ALA A 676 15.85 -0.68 4.92
CA ALA A 676 16.40 -1.14 6.19
C ALA A 676 17.92 -1.38 6.09
N ASP A 677 18.62 -1.51 7.23
CA ASP A 677 20.00 -1.96 7.26
C ASP A 677 20.10 -3.40 6.75
N ILE A 678 20.97 -3.68 5.79
CA ILE A 678 21.14 -5.00 5.18
C ILE A 678 22.56 -5.52 5.42
N ALA A 679 22.65 -6.75 5.95
CA ALA A 679 23.87 -7.53 5.97
C ALA A 679 23.78 -8.62 4.88
N VAL A 680 24.42 -8.37 3.73
CA VAL A 680 24.41 -9.26 2.58
C VAL A 680 25.10 -10.57 2.93
N ALA A 681 24.37 -11.67 2.88
CA ALA A 681 24.92 -12.98 3.15
C ALA A 681 25.95 -13.42 2.07
N ALA A 682 26.85 -14.29 2.43
CA ALA A 682 27.83 -14.81 1.47
C ALA A 682 27.11 -15.62 0.37
N GLY A 683 27.22 -15.19 -0.87
CA GLY A 683 26.52 -15.74 -2.03
C GLY A 683 25.28 -14.97 -2.45
N ASP A 684 24.89 -13.94 -1.68
CA ASP A 684 23.78 -13.05 -2.01
C ASP A 684 24.25 -11.74 -2.66
N GLU A 685 25.52 -11.66 -3.02
CA GLU A 685 26.05 -10.54 -3.79
C GLU A 685 25.30 -10.42 -5.14
N VAL A 686 24.94 -9.19 -5.50
CA VAL A 686 24.26 -8.92 -6.78
C VAL A 686 25.24 -9.03 -7.95
N THR A 687 24.86 -9.71 -9.00
CA THR A 687 25.65 -9.85 -10.23
C THR A 687 25.02 -9.07 -11.38
N LYS A 688 25.84 -8.43 -12.24
CA LYS A 688 25.39 -7.77 -13.48
C LYS A 688 24.36 -6.66 -13.27
N PHE A 689 24.68 -5.67 -12.44
CA PHE A 689 23.79 -4.55 -12.13
C PHE A 689 23.96 -3.39 -13.12
N ALA A 690 22.85 -2.89 -13.69
CA ALA A 690 22.81 -1.73 -14.58
C ALA A 690 21.61 -0.80 -14.28
N GLY A 691 21.11 -0.81 -13.09
CA GLY A 691 19.98 0.00 -12.64
C GLY A 691 20.36 1.17 -11.72
N VAL A 692 19.40 1.66 -10.96
CA VAL A 692 19.60 2.64 -9.90
C VAL A 692 19.44 1.95 -8.56
N TYR A 693 20.46 1.97 -7.73
CA TYR A 693 20.40 1.51 -6.35
C TYR A 693 20.53 2.70 -5.39
N ASP A 694 19.46 3.02 -4.71
CA ASP A 694 19.39 4.06 -3.69
C ASP A 694 19.42 3.39 -2.31
N GLY A 695 20.53 3.51 -1.60
CA GLY A 695 20.70 2.95 -0.26
C GLY A 695 19.86 3.59 0.82
N GLY A 696 19.12 4.69 0.52
CA GLY A 696 18.24 5.36 1.46
C GLY A 696 18.94 5.82 2.74
N ASN A 697 20.26 6.02 2.70
CA ASN A 697 21.15 6.26 3.84
C ASN A 697 21.13 5.15 4.92
N GLN A 698 20.62 3.96 4.59
CA GLN A 698 20.71 2.78 5.44
C GLN A 698 22.09 2.15 5.34
N LYS A 699 22.41 1.26 6.29
CA LYS A 699 23.67 0.53 6.26
C LYS A 699 23.58 -0.66 5.30
N LEU A 700 24.60 -0.80 4.49
CA LEU A 700 24.80 -1.95 3.64
C LEU A 700 26.15 -2.58 4.04
N SER A 701 26.15 -3.86 4.39
CA SER A 701 27.34 -4.57 4.85
C SER A 701 27.39 -5.96 4.24
N SER A 702 28.58 -6.57 4.24
CA SER A 702 28.74 -7.99 3.90
C SER A 702 28.81 -8.81 5.19
N ALA A 703 28.04 -9.89 5.25
CA ALA A 703 28.12 -10.87 6.33
C ALA A 703 29.26 -11.89 6.15
N ARG A 704 30.05 -11.75 5.09
CA ARG A 704 31.20 -12.63 4.80
C ARG A 704 32.32 -12.43 5.84
N THR A 705 32.76 -13.51 6.45
CA THR A 705 33.81 -13.52 7.50
C THR A 705 35.12 -14.14 7.04
N SER A 706 35.15 -14.71 5.83
CA SER A 706 36.33 -15.38 5.27
C SER A 706 36.58 -14.95 3.83
N GLY A 707 37.82 -14.92 3.43
CA GLY A 707 38.28 -14.51 2.10
C GLY A 707 39.28 -13.36 2.18
N ASN A 708 39.63 -12.81 1.05
CA ASN A 708 40.60 -11.73 0.97
C ASN A 708 39.95 -10.37 1.22
N PHE A 709 38.76 -10.15 0.66
CA PHE A 709 37.89 -9.01 0.86
C PHE A 709 36.47 -9.45 0.51
N ALA A 710 35.48 -8.62 0.84
CA ALA A 710 34.09 -8.77 0.44
C ALA A 710 33.69 -7.74 -0.64
N PHE A 711 32.65 -8.03 -1.39
CA PHE A 711 32.00 -7.10 -2.30
C PHE A 711 30.48 -7.26 -2.20
N LEU A 712 29.76 -6.25 -2.62
CA LEU A 712 28.30 -6.22 -2.54
C LEU A 712 27.68 -6.40 -3.92
N PHE A 713 28.30 -5.79 -4.95
CA PHE A 713 27.92 -5.96 -6.34
C PHE A 713 29.11 -6.53 -7.14
N ASN A 714 28.81 -7.44 -8.06
CA ASN A 714 29.80 -8.05 -8.93
C ASN A 714 29.36 -7.94 -10.40
N ASN A 715 30.11 -7.23 -11.20
CA ASN A 715 29.84 -7.08 -12.64
C ASN A 715 30.82 -7.87 -13.53
N ASP A 716 31.34 -8.98 -13.04
CA ASP A 716 32.11 -9.93 -13.85
C ASP A 716 31.22 -10.58 -14.92
N GLY A 717 31.48 -10.39 -16.20
CA GLY A 717 30.82 -11.11 -17.28
C GLY A 717 30.01 -10.30 -18.28
N GLY A 718 30.40 -9.06 -18.55
CA GLY A 718 29.96 -8.36 -19.78
C GLY A 718 28.57 -7.76 -19.74
N LEU A 719 28.33 -6.80 -18.86
CA LEU A 719 27.11 -6.00 -18.88
C LEU A 719 27.37 -4.67 -19.62
N SER A 720 26.48 -4.32 -20.52
CA SER A 720 26.40 -2.96 -21.09
C SER A 720 25.33 -2.15 -20.39
N GLY A 721 25.54 -0.84 -20.22
CA GLY A 721 24.57 0.07 -19.64
C GLY A 721 25.19 1.05 -18.67
N HIS A 722 24.36 1.70 -17.87
CA HIS A 722 24.77 2.68 -16.87
C HIS A 722 24.13 2.33 -15.53
N ALA A 723 24.94 2.25 -14.47
CA ALA A 723 24.44 2.04 -13.10
C ALA A 723 24.55 3.30 -12.27
N THR A 724 23.65 3.48 -11.33
CA THR A 724 23.73 4.55 -10.32
C THR A 724 23.66 3.93 -8.94
N PHE A 725 24.66 4.23 -8.11
CA PHE A 725 24.73 3.86 -6.70
C PHE A 725 24.74 5.14 -5.87
N LYS A 726 23.70 5.32 -5.07
CA LYS A 726 23.59 6.57 -4.30
C LYS A 726 23.07 6.35 -2.87
N ASN A 727 23.45 7.29 -1.98
CA ASN A 727 22.96 7.32 -0.59
C ASN A 727 23.25 6.02 0.18
N ILE A 728 24.44 5.45 0.06
CA ILE A 728 24.79 4.16 0.64
C ILE A 728 25.80 4.33 1.78
N ASN A 729 25.50 3.77 2.94
CA ASN A 729 26.46 3.67 4.07
C ASN A 729 27.03 2.26 4.13
N VAL A 730 28.21 2.03 3.54
CA VAL A 730 28.88 0.74 3.61
C VAL A 730 29.57 0.61 4.97
N THR A 731 29.12 -0.37 5.75
CA THR A 731 29.70 -0.64 7.08
C THR A 731 30.45 -1.97 7.06
N MET A 732 31.70 -1.96 7.51
CA MET A 732 32.59 -3.12 7.49
C MET A 732 32.76 -3.70 8.88
N GLY A 733 32.74 -5.01 8.96
CA GLY A 733 33.07 -5.78 10.17
C GLY A 733 34.57 -6.15 10.20
N GLU A 734 34.88 -7.42 9.93
CA GLU A 734 36.24 -7.95 9.96
C GLU A 734 36.96 -7.87 8.60
N LEU A 735 36.20 -7.85 7.50
CA LEU A 735 36.74 -7.80 6.15
C LEU A 735 36.54 -6.43 5.52
N ALA A 736 37.56 -5.96 4.81
CA ALA A 736 37.42 -4.82 3.92
C ALA A 736 36.40 -5.15 2.84
N THR A 737 35.44 -4.26 2.61
CA THR A 737 34.31 -4.46 1.69
C THR A 737 34.35 -3.41 0.59
N SER A 738 34.29 -3.86 -0.66
CA SER A 738 34.11 -3.01 -1.83
C SER A 738 32.62 -2.93 -2.19
N LEU A 739 32.16 -1.79 -2.66
CA LEU A 739 30.78 -1.69 -3.17
C LEU A 739 30.62 -2.52 -4.44
N LEU A 740 31.52 -2.32 -5.43
CA LEU A 740 31.50 -3.01 -6.71
C LEU A 740 32.79 -3.80 -6.93
N SER A 741 32.70 -5.07 -7.37
CA SER A 741 33.85 -5.92 -7.53
C SER A 741 34.66 -5.66 -8.81
N CYS A 742 34.05 -5.65 -9.97
CA CYS A 742 34.79 -5.52 -11.24
C CYS A 742 33.93 -4.90 -12.33
N VAL A 743 34.55 -4.27 -13.29
CA VAL A 743 33.92 -3.84 -14.54
C VAL A 743 34.63 -4.55 -15.69
N ASP A 744 33.86 -5.29 -16.44
CA ASP A 744 34.31 -6.33 -17.34
C ASP A 744 34.88 -5.87 -18.69
N TRP A 745 35.52 -6.85 -19.33
CA TRP A 745 36.12 -6.81 -20.66
C TRP A 745 35.07 -6.82 -21.76
N GLY A 746 34.90 -5.71 -22.45
CA GLY A 746 34.31 -5.74 -23.79
C GLY A 746 32.94 -5.14 -23.98
N THR A 747 32.39 -4.45 -23.00
CA THR A 747 31.10 -3.76 -23.11
C THR A 747 31.15 -2.34 -22.59
N SER A 748 30.25 -1.46 -23.12
CA SER A 748 30.13 -0.07 -22.69
C SER A 748 29.35 -0.02 -21.39
N TYR A 749 30.06 0.04 -20.25
CA TYR A 749 29.44 0.20 -18.93
C TYR A 749 29.90 1.52 -18.31
N GLY A 750 28.98 2.34 -17.80
CA GLY A 750 29.24 3.55 -17.02
C GLY A 750 28.63 3.44 -15.63
N ALA A 751 29.12 4.25 -14.68
CA ALA A 751 28.51 4.26 -13.35
C ALA A 751 28.63 5.61 -12.66
N ASP A 752 27.60 5.96 -11.91
CA ASP A 752 27.53 7.06 -10.98
C ASP A 752 27.56 6.55 -9.54
N PHE A 753 28.48 7.08 -8.75
CA PHE A 753 28.62 6.82 -7.33
C PHE A 753 28.44 8.15 -6.59
N GLU A 754 27.32 8.29 -5.86
CA GLU A 754 26.95 9.57 -5.28
C GLU A 754 26.56 9.42 -3.81
N ASN A 755 27.09 10.28 -2.94
CA ASN A 755 26.77 10.30 -1.51
C ASN A 755 26.99 8.94 -0.83
N LEU A 756 28.23 8.45 -0.91
CA LEU A 756 28.61 7.17 -0.31
C LEU A 756 29.48 7.39 0.92
N THR A 757 29.22 6.63 1.98
CA THR A 757 30.04 6.66 3.18
C THR A 757 30.52 5.26 3.52
N PHE A 758 31.82 5.10 3.71
CA PHE A 758 32.45 3.84 4.11
C PHE A 758 32.94 3.97 5.55
N THR A 759 32.51 3.05 6.42
CA THR A 759 32.89 3.01 7.83
C THR A 759 33.28 1.61 8.26
N SER A 760 34.08 1.47 9.32
CA SER A 760 34.36 0.19 9.94
C SER A 760 34.18 0.25 11.46
N THR A 761 33.81 -0.86 12.05
CA THR A 761 33.67 -1.01 13.51
C THR A 761 35.02 -1.24 14.22
N SER A 762 36.03 -1.58 13.46
CA SER A 762 37.39 -1.86 13.94
C SER A 762 38.43 -1.50 12.89
N GLU A 763 39.70 -1.48 13.25
CA GLU A 763 40.80 -1.38 12.31
C GLU A 763 40.87 -2.65 11.47
N LEU A 764 40.89 -2.49 10.14
CA LEU A 764 40.90 -3.62 9.21
C LEU A 764 42.35 -4.01 8.87
N THR A 765 42.65 -5.29 9.02
CA THR A 765 44.00 -5.83 8.75
C THR A 765 44.04 -6.78 7.56
N LYS A 766 42.91 -6.99 6.89
CA LYS A 766 42.75 -7.93 5.79
C LYS A 766 42.08 -7.27 4.59
N ALA A 767 42.83 -6.84 3.63
CA ALA A 767 42.47 -6.71 2.24
C ALA A 767 43.58 -7.38 1.43
N ASN A 768 43.68 -8.69 1.51
CA ASN A 768 44.74 -9.44 0.84
C ASN A 768 44.39 -9.69 -0.63
N SER A 769 43.95 -8.63 -1.31
CA SER A 769 43.69 -8.66 -2.75
C SER A 769 44.73 -7.82 -3.46
N ASN A 770 45.10 -8.25 -4.66
CA ASN A 770 46.03 -7.50 -5.48
C ASN A 770 45.45 -6.21 -6.04
N ASN A 771 44.12 -6.00 -5.92
CA ASN A 771 43.43 -4.84 -6.51
C ASN A 771 42.22 -4.45 -5.64
N PHE A 772 42.43 -3.84 -4.49
CA PHE A 772 41.34 -3.42 -3.62
C PHE A 772 41.03 -1.91 -3.72
N GLY A 773 39.75 -1.56 -3.78
CA GLY A 773 39.22 -0.21 -3.63
C GLY A 773 37.87 -0.26 -2.91
N PHE A 774 37.56 0.75 -2.10
CA PHE A 774 36.29 0.75 -1.36
C PHE A 774 35.07 0.91 -2.26
N VAL A 775 35.16 1.71 -3.32
CA VAL A 775 34.06 1.88 -4.29
C VAL A 775 34.13 0.78 -5.34
N VAL A 776 35.26 0.62 -6.00
CA VAL A 776 35.48 -0.40 -7.04
C VAL A 776 36.73 -1.19 -6.74
N SER A 777 36.62 -2.49 -6.49
CA SER A 777 37.73 -3.41 -6.47
C SER A 777 38.05 -3.85 -7.89
N ASN A 778 39.28 -4.33 -8.13
CA ASN A 778 39.79 -4.59 -9.48
C ASN A 778 39.79 -3.33 -10.37
N ALA A 779 39.85 -3.51 -11.67
CA ALA A 779 40.00 -2.42 -12.62
C ALA A 779 38.70 -2.11 -13.34
N ILE A 780 38.60 -0.89 -13.81
CA ILE A 780 37.57 -0.48 -14.77
C ILE A 780 38.16 -0.70 -16.16
N TYR A 781 37.63 -1.67 -16.90
CA TYR A 781 38.05 -1.96 -18.28
C TYR A 781 36.98 -1.50 -19.26
N THR A 782 37.34 -0.61 -20.17
CA THR A 782 36.48 -0.25 -21.29
C THR A 782 37.13 -0.72 -22.56
N ASN A 783 36.46 -1.57 -23.33
CA ASN A 783 36.93 -2.07 -24.60
C ASN A 783 36.05 -1.53 -25.76
N ASN A 784 36.67 -1.35 -26.95
CA ASN A 784 36.02 -1.14 -28.25
C ASN A 784 35.29 0.19 -28.51
N GLY A 785 35.84 1.33 -28.08
CA GLY A 785 35.50 2.61 -28.71
C GLY A 785 34.21 3.32 -28.24
N ASP A 786 33.49 2.77 -27.31
CA ASP A 786 32.31 3.43 -26.75
C ASP A 786 32.66 4.34 -25.58
N ALA A 787 32.06 5.55 -25.56
CA ALA A 787 32.26 6.50 -24.50
C ALA A 787 31.65 6.01 -23.17
N ALA A 788 32.45 5.86 -22.14
CA ALA A 788 32.00 5.53 -20.79
C ALA A 788 32.28 6.67 -19.83
N THR A 789 31.34 7.00 -18.95
CA THR A 789 31.50 8.00 -17.91
C THR A 789 31.33 7.36 -16.55
N TYR A 790 32.25 7.69 -15.64
CA TYR A 790 32.19 7.31 -14.24
C TYR A 790 32.24 8.55 -13.37
N ASN A 791 31.24 8.76 -12.54
CA ASN A 791 31.19 9.86 -11.63
C ASN A 791 31.32 9.37 -10.19
N PHE A 792 32.30 9.90 -9.45
CA PHE A 792 32.54 9.67 -8.03
C PHE A 792 32.30 10.98 -7.32
N LYS A 793 31.16 11.11 -6.65
CA LYS A 793 30.72 12.38 -6.08
C LYS A 793 30.30 12.22 -4.63
N ASP A 794 30.75 13.12 -3.77
CA ASP A 794 30.37 13.19 -2.35
C ASP A 794 30.67 11.85 -1.62
N ILE A 795 31.88 11.30 -1.79
CA ILE A 795 32.27 10.02 -1.22
C ILE A 795 33.20 10.24 -0.02
N THR A 796 32.84 9.63 1.11
CA THR A 796 33.65 9.71 2.34
C THR A 796 34.07 8.32 2.81
N VAL A 797 35.39 8.15 3.01
CA VAL A 797 35.98 6.92 3.55
C VAL A 797 36.55 7.18 4.94
N ASN A 798 35.94 6.57 5.96
CA ASN A 798 36.31 6.66 7.37
C ASN A 798 36.84 5.32 7.88
N VAL A 799 37.73 4.67 7.13
CA VAL A 799 38.20 3.31 7.39
C VAL A 799 39.71 3.29 7.52
N ASN A 800 40.21 2.78 8.63
CA ASN A 800 41.62 2.43 8.76
C ASN A 800 41.88 1.02 8.23
N LEU A 801 42.76 0.90 7.22
CA LEU A 801 43.11 -0.34 6.55
C LEU A 801 44.64 -0.53 6.60
N GLN A 802 45.09 -1.56 7.28
CA GLN A 802 46.52 -1.94 7.32
C GLN A 802 46.81 -3.18 6.50
N ASN A 803 48.04 -3.24 5.95
CA ASN A 803 48.52 -4.38 5.17
C ASN A 803 47.58 -4.76 4.02
N ALA A 804 47.05 -3.79 3.32
CA ALA A 804 46.35 -3.99 2.07
C ALA A 804 47.29 -4.62 1.03
N GLY A 805 46.70 -5.28 0.03
CA GLY A 805 47.46 -5.98 -1.02
C GLY A 805 48.32 -5.06 -1.90
N THR A 806 48.81 -5.60 -2.98
CA THR A 806 49.82 -4.95 -3.84
C THR A 806 49.28 -3.73 -4.61
N CYS A 807 47.99 -3.67 -4.88
CA CYS A 807 47.36 -2.50 -5.54
C CYS A 807 46.16 -2.07 -4.73
N THR A 808 46.24 -0.94 -4.03
CA THR A 808 45.16 -0.46 -3.17
C THR A 808 44.89 1.00 -3.47
N GLY A 809 43.69 1.27 -3.93
CA GLY A 809 43.17 2.62 -4.03
C GLY A 809 42.10 2.87 -2.96
N VAL A 810 42.01 4.08 -2.45
CA VAL A 810 40.88 4.38 -1.54
C VAL A 810 39.56 4.24 -2.28
N LEU A 811 39.46 4.74 -3.52
CA LEU A 811 38.23 4.62 -4.30
C LEU A 811 38.25 3.42 -5.23
N ILE A 812 39.30 3.25 -6.03
CA ILE A 812 39.41 2.20 -7.08
C ILE A 812 40.69 1.39 -6.87
N GLY A 813 40.59 0.08 -6.87
CA GLY A 813 41.69 -0.84 -6.55
C GLY A 813 42.79 -0.85 -7.59
N SER A 814 42.46 -0.96 -8.86
CA SER A 814 43.39 -0.88 -9.98
C SER A 814 43.04 0.28 -10.89
N GLY A 815 44.02 0.90 -11.49
CA GLY A 815 43.82 2.01 -12.37
C GLY A 815 42.98 1.63 -13.60
N PRO A 816 42.28 2.59 -14.16
CA PRO A 816 41.45 2.36 -15.33
C PRO A 816 42.30 2.00 -16.57
N CYS A 817 41.88 1.02 -17.31
CA CYS A 817 42.30 0.83 -18.68
C CYS A 817 41.45 1.71 -19.58
N PHE A 818 41.90 2.91 -19.88
CA PHE A 818 41.15 3.87 -20.69
C PHE A 818 41.12 3.43 -22.15
N ASN A 819 39.93 3.46 -22.68
CA ASN A 819 39.71 3.61 -24.10
C ASN A 819 39.56 5.13 -24.42
N ILE A 820 39.70 5.49 -25.68
CA ILE A 820 39.72 6.84 -26.25
C ILE A 820 38.63 7.79 -25.73
N SER A 821 37.58 7.27 -25.13
CA SER A 821 36.37 8.02 -24.77
C SER A 821 35.98 7.94 -23.31
N THR A 822 36.78 7.37 -22.43
CA THR A 822 36.38 7.24 -21.01
C THR A 822 36.64 8.51 -20.20
N THR A 823 35.63 8.96 -19.49
CA THR A 823 35.72 10.11 -18.57
C THR A 823 35.50 9.66 -17.13
N MET A 824 36.36 10.07 -16.23
CA MET A 824 36.21 9.88 -14.78
C MET A 824 36.17 11.24 -14.07
N ASN A 825 35.13 11.46 -13.30
CA ASN A 825 34.96 12.66 -12.49
C ASN A 825 34.97 12.30 -11.02
N PHE A 826 35.92 12.88 -10.27
CA PHE A 826 36.02 12.77 -8.82
C PHE A 826 35.69 14.12 -8.21
N ILE A 827 34.60 14.19 -7.45
CA ILE A 827 34.08 15.45 -6.91
C ILE A 827 33.78 15.26 -5.42
N ASN A 828 34.36 16.14 -4.57
CA ASN A 828 34.14 16.13 -3.12
C ASN A 828 34.44 14.78 -2.45
N CYS A 829 35.43 14.02 -2.92
CA CYS A 829 35.79 12.77 -2.31
C CYS A 829 36.76 13.00 -1.14
N THR A 830 36.50 12.38 0.02
CA THR A 830 37.28 12.58 1.23
C THR A 830 37.74 11.24 1.84
N ASN A 831 39.03 11.14 2.16
CA ASN A 831 39.56 10.05 2.95
C ASN A 831 39.99 10.54 4.35
N ASN A 832 39.39 9.96 5.37
CA ASN A 832 39.70 10.23 6.79
C ASN A 832 40.42 9.07 7.47
N GLY A 833 40.63 7.95 6.76
CA GLY A 833 41.22 6.75 7.30
C GLY A 833 42.65 6.54 6.84
N THR A 834 43.49 5.98 7.69
CA THR A 834 44.85 5.57 7.35
C THR A 834 44.83 4.30 6.51
N ILE A 835 45.44 4.35 5.32
CA ILE A 835 45.51 3.23 4.37
C ILE A 835 46.97 2.84 4.16
N THR A 836 47.34 1.60 4.49
CA THR A 836 48.66 1.05 4.24
C THR A 836 48.56 -0.20 3.40
N GLY A 837 49.40 -0.33 2.38
CA GLY A 837 49.49 -1.51 1.49
C GLY A 837 50.93 -1.92 1.24
N THR A 838 51.14 -3.05 0.57
CA THR A 838 52.46 -3.60 0.30
C THR A 838 53.19 -2.93 -0.84
N SER A 839 52.48 -2.49 -1.86
CA SER A 839 53.03 -1.65 -2.96
C SER A 839 51.89 -0.84 -3.57
N SER A 840 52.17 0.17 -4.38
CA SER A 840 51.18 0.90 -5.19
C SER A 840 49.88 1.25 -4.47
N VAL A 841 49.92 2.17 -3.51
CA VAL A 841 48.76 2.65 -2.75
C VAL A 841 48.46 4.08 -3.19
N GLY A 842 47.19 4.34 -3.52
CA GLY A 842 46.78 5.67 -4.00
C GLY A 842 45.43 6.12 -3.43
N PHE A 843 45.13 7.42 -3.53
CA PHE A 843 43.84 7.94 -3.09
C PHE A 843 42.74 7.62 -4.07
N LEU A 844 42.86 8.02 -5.32
CA LEU A 844 41.79 7.81 -6.30
C LEU A 844 41.82 6.37 -6.80
N TYR A 845 42.96 5.84 -7.16
CA TYR A 845 43.18 4.45 -7.55
C TYR A 845 44.56 3.93 -7.19
N GLY A 846 44.68 2.61 -7.07
CA GLY A 846 45.96 1.91 -6.92
C GLY A 846 46.72 1.83 -8.25
N ASN A 847 47.61 0.86 -8.41
CA ASN A 847 48.47 0.71 -9.59
C ASN A 847 47.68 0.27 -10.85
N SER A 848 48.15 0.71 -12.02
CA SER A 848 47.79 0.08 -13.30
C SER A 848 49.03 -0.48 -14.01
N ALA A 849 49.26 -1.78 -13.84
CA ALA A 849 50.24 -2.47 -14.65
C ALA A 849 49.82 -2.60 -16.14
N TYR A 850 48.58 -2.24 -16.46
CA TYR A 850 47.93 -2.52 -17.74
C TYR A 850 47.80 -1.33 -18.71
N ILE A 851 48.18 -0.08 -18.32
CA ILE A 851 48.16 1.06 -19.26
C ILE A 851 49.28 1.02 -20.31
N LYS A 852 49.93 -0.08 -20.49
CA LYS A 852 51.05 -0.19 -21.46
C LYS A 852 50.69 -0.03 -22.93
N SER A 853 49.44 0.00 -23.34
CA SER A 853 49.07 -0.06 -24.76
C SER A 853 48.01 0.96 -25.23
N LEU A 854 47.58 1.91 -24.41
CA LEU A 854 46.56 2.88 -24.85
C LEU A 854 47.22 4.19 -25.32
N ASP A 855 47.31 4.30 -26.62
CA ASP A 855 47.39 5.60 -27.28
C ASP A 855 46.04 6.30 -27.09
N GLU A 856 46.08 7.44 -26.42
CA GLU A 856 45.07 8.54 -26.46
C GLU A 856 43.98 8.61 -25.35
N SER A 857 43.94 9.75 -24.79
CA SER A 857 42.89 10.69 -24.36
C SER A 857 41.69 10.20 -23.52
N GLY A 858 41.84 9.43 -22.45
CA GLY A 858 40.88 9.38 -21.33
C GLY A 858 40.97 10.69 -20.52
N THR A 859 39.86 11.14 -19.95
CA THR A 859 39.79 12.36 -19.14
C THR A 859 39.57 12.00 -17.68
N ILE A 860 40.41 12.54 -16.78
CA ILE A 860 40.18 12.49 -15.33
C ILE A 860 40.03 13.91 -14.83
N ASN A 861 38.88 14.21 -14.24
CA ASN A 861 38.59 15.49 -13.61
C ASN A 861 38.53 15.25 -12.08
N VAL A 862 39.27 16.09 -11.34
CA VAL A 862 39.34 16.02 -9.88
C VAL A 862 38.97 17.37 -9.30
N THR A 863 37.94 17.42 -8.44
CA THR A 863 37.46 18.66 -7.82
C THR A 863 37.23 18.43 -6.34
N ASN A 864 37.81 19.29 -5.48
CA ASN A 864 37.63 19.25 -4.02
C ASN A 864 37.85 17.88 -3.35
N CYS A 865 38.78 17.07 -3.86
CA CYS A 865 39.09 15.76 -3.28
C CYS A 865 40.24 15.93 -2.27
N THR A 866 40.06 15.35 -1.05
CA THR A 866 41.00 15.53 0.07
C THR A 866 41.30 14.23 0.79
N THR A 867 42.53 14.10 1.32
CA THR A 867 42.84 13.05 2.30
C THR A 867 43.33 13.73 3.59
N ASN A 868 42.65 13.40 4.68
CA ASN A 868 42.98 13.90 6.03
C ASN A 868 43.87 12.93 6.82
N ALA A 869 44.15 11.77 6.25
CA ALA A 869 44.95 10.70 6.89
C ALA A 869 46.03 10.15 5.95
N VAL A 870 46.90 9.35 6.47
CA VAL A 870 48.06 8.84 5.75
C VAL A 870 47.68 7.73 4.78
N ILE A 871 48.16 7.85 3.56
CA ILE A 871 48.14 6.77 2.55
C ILE A 871 49.56 6.38 2.24
N LYS A 872 49.95 5.09 2.50
CA LYS A 872 51.34 4.68 2.52
C LYS A 872 51.56 3.29 1.95
N SER A 873 52.63 3.14 1.19
CA SER A 873 53.16 1.84 0.79
C SER A 873 54.26 1.38 1.76
N THR A 874 54.23 0.12 2.15
CA THR A 874 55.27 -0.45 3.01
C THR A 874 56.58 -0.76 2.28
N ASN A 875 56.54 -0.87 0.96
CA ASN A 875 57.71 -1.18 0.12
C ASN A 875 58.33 0.07 -0.52
N ASP A 876 57.71 1.21 -0.47
CA ASP A 876 58.25 2.50 -0.97
C ASP A 876 58.62 3.41 0.19
N SER A 877 59.83 3.96 0.16
CA SER A 877 60.36 4.88 1.20
C SER A 877 59.73 6.28 1.18
N ALA A 878 58.75 6.53 0.34
CA ALA A 878 58.12 7.82 0.21
C ALA A 878 56.70 7.80 0.82
N ASP A 879 56.56 8.41 1.98
CA ASP A 879 55.27 8.69 2.59
C ASP A 879 54.51 9.76 1.79
N VAL A 880 53.25 9.47 1.43
CA VAL A 880 52.35 10.43 0.88
C VAL A 880 51.39 10.90 1.95
N ALA A 881 51.83 11.89 2.63
CA ALA A 881 50.97 12.62 3.56
C ALA A 881 50.56 13.92 2.91
N PHE A 882 49.28 14.09 2.60
CA PHE A 882 48.72 15.44 2.71
C PHE A 882 48.74 15.78 4.20
N ALA A 883 49.54 16.77 4.60
CA ALA A 883 49.61 17.12 6.00
C ALA A 883 48.22 17.47 6.56
N PRO A 884 47.83 16.92 7.71
CA PRO A 884 46.62 17.36 8.37
C PRO A 884 46.65 18.90 8.53
N GLY A 885 45.67 19.59 8.01
CA GLY A 885 45.54 21.05 8.12
C GLY A 885 46.14 21.85 6.98
N ALA A 886 46.66 21.27 5.90
CA ALA A 886 47.04 22.04 4.71
C ALA A 886 45.83 22.71 4.07
N SER A 887 45.94 24.01 3.75
CA SER A 887 44.86 24.73 3.06
C SER A 887 44.61 24.17 1.66
N GLU A 888 43.37 24.30 1.13
CA GLU A 888 43.00 23.83 -0.20
C GLU A 888 43.93 24.43 -1.30
N SER A 889 44.41 25.68 -1.13
CA SER A 889 45.39 26.31 -2.04
C SER A 889 46.78 25.68 -1.97
N GLN A 890 47.20 25.18 -0.82
CA GLN A 890 48.48 24.46 -0.68
C GLN A 890 48.39 23.07 -1.27
N LYS A 891 47.28 22.37 -1.02
CA LYS A 891 47.00 21.05 -1.61
C LYS A 891 46.93 21.11 -3.13
N ALA A 892 46.33 22.17 -3.67
CA ALA A 892 46.24 22.42 -5.10
C ALA A 892 47.56 22.83 -5.74
N ALA A 893 48.40 23.59 -5.05
CA ALA A 893 49.73 23.97 -5.53
C ALA A 893 50.63 22.74 -5.56
N GLU A 894 50.55 21.87 -4.59
CA GLU A 894 51.30 20.58 -4.58
C GLU A 894 50.80 19.63 -5.68
N LEU A 895 49.50 19.58 -5.94
CA LEU A 895 48.89 18.83 -7.07
C LEU A 895 49.40 19.39 -8.44
N ASN A 896 49.53 20.70 -8.58
CA ASN A 896 49.97 21.33 -9.84
C ASN A 896 51.51 21.35 -10.05
N THR A 897 52.31 21.41 -8.98
CA THR A 897 53.78 21.56 -9.11
C THR A 897 54.53 20.24 -9.18
N SER A 898 53.97 19.15 -8.81
CA SER A 898 54.59 17.83 -8.89
C SER A 898 53.76 16.81 -9.65
N TYR A 899 53.45 17.16 -10.92
CA TYR A 899 52.69 16.24 -11.80
C TYR A 899 53.32 14.84 -11.89
N GLN A 900 54.63 14.74 -11.84
CA GLN A 900 55.37 13.49 -11.80
C GLN A 900 55.34 12.81 -10.41
N GLN A 901 55.15 13.55 -9.33
CA GLN A 901 54.96 13.03 -7.99
C GLN A 901 53.48 12.75 -7.70
N ALA A 902 52.55 13.54 -8.25
CA ALA A 902 51.12 13.25 -8.19
C ALA A 902 50.79 11.93 -8.89
N ASP A 903 51.49 11.62 -9.97
CA ASP A 903 51.45 10.32 -10.66
C ASP A 903 51.70 9.14 -9.70
N LYS A 904 52.65 9.33 -8.78
CA LYS A 904 53.02 8.27 -7.82
C LYS A 904 52.02 8.10 -6.68
N TYR A 905 51.26 9.11 -6.34
CA TYR A 905 50.59 9.18 -5.03
C TYR A 905 49.08 9.40 -5.06
N ILE A 906 48.54 10.19 -5.99
CA ILE A 906 47.12 10.39 -6.16
C ILE A 906 46.52 9.28 -7.03
N VAL A 907 47.26 8.88 -8.03
CA VAL A 907 46.86 7.97 -9.10
C VAL A 907 47.71 6.71 -9.22
N GLY A 908 48.67 6.49 -8.33
CA GLY A 908 49.45 5.25 -8.23
C GLY A 908 50.30 4.89 -9.44
N ASN A 909 51.40 5.55 -9.72
CA ASN A 909 52.44 5.25 -10.75
C ASN A 909 51.96 5.06 -12.22
N CYS A 910 50.91 5.75 -12.65
CA CYS A 910 50.19 5.38 -13.86
C CYS A 910 50.19 6.33 -15.02
N LEU A 911 50.85 7.46 -14.90
CA LEU A 911 50.72 8.51 -15.91
C LEU A 911 51.84 8.52 -16.98
N ASN A 912 52.34 7.41 -17.40
CA ASN A 912 53.35 7.38 -18.46
C ASN A 912 53.04 8.32 -19.65
N GLY A 913 53.30 9.63 -19.44
CA GLY A 913 53.24 10.67 -20.46
C GLY A 913 51.84 11.14 -20.91
N LYS A 914 50.77 10.88 -20.14
CA LYS A 914 49.41 11.32 -20.52
C LYS A 914 48.89 12.52 -19.74
N THR A 915 48.00 13.30 -20.37
CA THR A 915 47.46 14.55 -19.83
C THR A 915 46.29 14.30 -18.90
N ILE A 916 46.39 14.71 -17.64
CA ILE A 916 45.26 14.80 -16.71
C ILE A 916 44.82 16.25 -16.65
N SER A 917 43.57 16.55 -16.91
CA SER A 917 43.00 17.86 -16.65
C SER A 917 42.53 17.90 -15.20
N VAL A 918 43.22 18.59 -14.34
CA VAL A 918 42.78 18.89 -12.99
C VAL A 918 42.10 20.27 -13.04
N THR A 919 40.77 20.27 -12.98
CA THR A 919 39.99 21.50 -12.91
C THR A 919 39.69 21.79 -11.45
N GLN A 920 40.29 22.79 -10.91
CA GLN A 920 40.00 23.29 -9.58
C GLN A 920 39.03 24.46 -9.67
N ASN A 921 37.80 24.28 -9.20
CA ASN A 921 36.93 25.39 -8.92
C ASN A 921 37.30 25.94 -7.55
N ALA A 922 37.78 27.18 -7.51
CA ALA A 922 37.92 27.94 -6.27
C ALA A 922 36.53 27.95 -5.59
N GLY A 923 36.44 27.44 -4.37
CA GLY A 923 35.24 27.57 -3.57
C GLY A 923 34.90 29.06 -3.44
N ALA A 924 33.65 29.41 -3.62
CA ALA A 924 33.15 30.71 -3.19
C ALA A 924 33.26 30.75 -1.67
N ASP A 925 33.86 31.83 -1.13
CA ASP A 925 33.98 32.13 0.29
C ASP A 925 32.61 32.14 1.00
#